data_91fb50b3a56e0a376defbe7b684b4996
#
_entry.id   91fb50b3a56e0a376defbe7b684b4996
#
_cell.length_a   1.000
_cell.length_b   1.000
_cell.length_c   1.000
_cell.angle_alpha   90.00
_cell.angle_beta   90.00
_cell.angle_gamma   90.00
#
_symmetry.space_group_name_H-M   'P 1'
#
loop_
_entity.id
_entity.type
_entity.pdbx_description
1 polymer ?
#
loop_
_entity_poly.entity_id
_entity_poly.type
_entity_poly.pdbx_seq_one_letter_code
_entity_poly.pdbx_strand_id
1 'polypeptide(L)'
;MKPHLVLALVLLAAAAGSALGRMESPQAKPKKGATSGTNAAPDRADSKSSADDKKPEGPKPYDKVITKDAKSDPGLFTVHRLDEKVFFEIPTNEFGKELLWVSQIERTQAGFGYGGGTQLGSRVVRWELRNKEVLLRDVKYAIRAESGDSIRHAVEATSLDPVIRKFPVAAWGTNKSAVIEVTDLFVSDHSEFSAKNRVGATGADKARSFVDRIKSFPDNIETKVLMTYTLGSGGPVSVNTNFPAPVSRRDPSQSGVSVLLHHSMVRLPAEPMRPRVHDERVGFFNVGFEDYASPEHQVKEIRYITRWRLEKKDANADVSDPKKPIVFYVGRGVPDKWRPWIKKGIEAWQPAFEKAGFKNAIIAKDAPSEKDDPDWDAEDARYSTIQWLPSTIENAQGPHVHDPRTGEILEADILMYHNILKLQRDWYFVQASPNDLRGQKLPLPDDLMGELLAYVVTHEVGHSLGFPHNMKASSSYTVEQLRDPAFTKKNGTEASIMDYGRFNYVAQPGDGAHLIPVIGPYDFFATEWGYQEFKDASNRDQEKALLEKIVARQVNDPMLRFGDPNPGVDPTQQTEDLGSDAVRASELGLKNLDRVAGYLVGATCKEGEDYDLLRNMYTQVFSQRDRELGHVANVVGGVVENKIWYGQANHVFTPTSAERQREAVAFLNKHAFATPTNLLGPDILLRLEAGGAPDRILSSQRRHLSNLLDDARCKRMTQHGASSPALAYLPSDLLADLHTGIWSELEAETVTIDLYRRNLQRTFVELVGNHANRTDTSSDLPALARAELKRLLSSVSKALSRTKDDVTRAHLEDVASRIDRILEPRLKLTS
;
A
#
# COMPACT_ATOMS: atom_id res chain seq x y z
N MET A 1 7.31 -37.60 -1.99
CA MET A 1 6.39 -36.48 -2.18
C MET A 1 6.91 -35.34 -1.30
N LYS A 2 7.42 -34.25 -1.88
CA LYS A 2 7.99 -33.14 -1.14
C LYS A 2 6.87 -32.17 -0.76
N PRO A 3 6.72 -31.74 0.51
CA PRO A 3 5.84 -30.62 0.84
C PRO A 3 6.59 -29.30 0.63
N HIS A 4 6.07 -28.44 -0.22
CA HIS A 4 6.54 -27.08 -0.38
C HIS A 4 6.02 -26.21 0.76
N LEU A 5 6.95 -25.70 1.54
CA LEU A 5 6.75 -24.71 2.58
C LEU A 5 6.37 -23.37 1.91
N VAL A 6 5.15 -22.91 2.08
CA VAL A 6 4.70 -21.58 1.66
C VAL A 6 5.03 -20.61 2.79
N LEU A 7 6.11 -19.88 2.64
CA LEU A 7 6.47 -18.77 3.52
C LEU A 7 5.69 -17.53 3.04
N ALA A 8 4.64 -17.16 3.76
CA ALA A 8 3.94 -15.90 3.53
C ALA A 8 4.81 -14.73 4.02
N LEU A 9 5.54 -14.08 3.11
CA LEU A 9 6.15 -12.78 3.36
C LEU A 9 5.07 -11.72 3.19
N VAL A 10 4.61 -11.15 4.29
CA VAL A 10 3.86 -9.90 4.29
C VAL A 10 4.86 -8.76 4.05
N LEU A 11 5.02 -8.36 2.79
CA LEU A 11 5.71 -7.13 2.42
C LEU A 11 4.67 -6.05 2.18
N LEU A 12 4.74 -5.02 3.00
CA LEU A 12 3.99 -3.77 2.87
C LEU A 12 4.19 -3.15 1.49
N ALA A 13 3.09 -2.74 0.88
CA ALA A 13 3.12 -1.81 -0.23
C ALA A 13 3.31 -0.39 0.29
N ALA A 14 4.46 0.17 0.05
CA ALA A 14 4.68 1.61 0.17
C ALA A 14 4.80 2.21 -1.24
N ALA A 15 3.98 3.20 -1.45
CA ALA A 15 4.12 4.37 -2.33
C ALA A 15 4.77 4.16 -3.71
N ALA A 16 3.98 4.40 -4.75
CA ALA A 16 4.49 4.85 -6.05
C ALA A 16 5.05 6.27 -5.91
N GLY A 17 6.35 6.36 -5.66
CA GLY A 17 7.15 7.56 -5.86
C GLY A 17 7.88 7.45 -7.18
N SER A 18 7.62 8.37 -8.10
CA SER A 18 8.24 8.49 -9.41
C SER A 18 9.77 8.64 -9.30
N ALA A 19 10.51 7.60 -9.66
CA ALA A 19 11.93 7.70 -9.96
C ALA A 19 12.11 7.76 -11.48
N LEU A 20 12.28 8.96 -12.02
CA LEU A 20 12.82 9.19 -13.36
C LEU A 20 14.33 8.94 -13.33
N GLY A 21 14.73 7.70 -13.57
CA GLY A 21 16.10 7.35 -13.88
C GLY A 21 16.46 7.80 -15.30
N ARG A 22 17.44 8.71 -15.42
CA ARG A 22 18.08 9.06 -16.69
C ARG A 22 18.66 7.80 -17.32
N MET A 23 18.13 7.39 -18.46
CA MET A 23 18.81 6.47 -19.38
C MET A 23 19.79 7.26 -20.23
N GLU A 24 21.07 7.05 -20.01
CA GLU A 24 22.11 7.39 -20.99
C GLU A 24 22.11 6.35 -22.11
N SER A 25 21.98 6.83 -23.32
CA SER A 25 22.05 6.01 -24.54
C SER A 25 23.52 5.68 -24.86
N PRO A 26 23.86 4.42 -25.17
CA PRO A 26 25.20 4.13 -25.71
C PRO A 26 25.29 4.50 -27.18
N GLN A 27 26.21 5.38 -27.53
CA GLN A 27 26.59 5.70 -28.90
C GLN A 27 27.20 4.46 -29.58
N ALA A 28 26.62 4.06 -30.70
CA ALA A 28 27.18 3.06 -31.59
C ALA A 28 28.23 3.70 -32.50
N LYS A 29 29.44 3.18 -32.50
CA LYS A 29 30.50 3.47 -33.47
C LYS A 29 30.25 2.70 -34.78
N PRO A 30 30.58 3.30 -35.97
CA PRO A 30 30.33 2.67 -37.28
C PRO A 30 31.40 1.67 -37.61
N LYS A 31 31.03 0.50 -38.13
CA LYS A 31 31.94 -0.41 -38.85
C LYS A 31 31.70 -0.28 -40.36
N LYS A 32 32.83 -0.10 -41.08
CA LYS A 32 32.93 -0.03 -42.54
C LYS A 32 32.86 -1.43 -43.18
N GLY A 33 32.18 -1.49 -44.31
CA GLY A 33 32.58 -2.06 -45.58
C GLY A 33 32.44 -3.57 -45.76
N ALA A 34 31.64 -4.02 -46.75
CA ALA A 34 32.08 -4.48 -48.03
C ALA A 34 30.98 -5.22 -48.83
N THR A 35 30.71 -4.73 -50.02
CA THR A 35 30.49 -5.35 -51.33
C THR A 35 29.50 -6.49 -51.57
N SER A 36 28.54 -6.17 -52.41
CA SER A 36 28.01 -6.81 -53.62
C SER A 36 27.70 -8.30 -53.64
N GLY A 37 26.46 -8.57 -54.03
CA GLY A 37 26.03 -9.87 -54.55
C GLY A 37 24.55 -9.81 -55.00
N THR A 38 24.38 -9.57 -56.29
CA THR A 38 23.12 -9.72 -57.03
C THR A 38 22.65 -11.16 -56.98
N ASN A 39 21.34 -11.39 -56.73
CA ASN A 39 20.60 -12.46 -57.40
C ASN A 39 19.07 -12.22 -57.38
N ALA A 40 18.53 -12.64 -58.52
CA ALA A 40 17.20 -12.37 -59.08
C ALA A 40 16.06 -12.97 -58.25
N ALA A 41 14.91 -12.31 -58.38
CA ALA A 41 13.58 -12.77 -57.99
C ALA A 41 13.06 -13.94 -58.84
N PRO A 42 12.15 -14.77 -58.31
CA PRO A 42 11.12 -15.33 -59.16
C PRO A 42 9.73 -14.74 -58.82
N ASP A 43 9.05 -14.47 -59.88
CA ASP A 43 7.63 -14.10 -59.92
C ASP A 43 6.75 -14.89 -58.96
N ARG A 44 5.88 -14.19 -58.23
CA ARG A 44 4.68 -14.77 -57.64
C ARG A 44 3.46 -13.97 -58.04
N ALA A 45 2.57 -14.71 -58.65
CA ALA A 45 1.29 -14.34 -59.19
C ALA A 45 0.42 -13.49 -58.27
N ASP A 46 -0.26 -12.56 -58.87
CA ASP A 46 -1.40 -11.80 -58.38
C ASP A 46 -2.46 -12.71 -57.74
N SER A 47 -2.66 -12.60 -56.44
CA SER A 47 -3.93 -12.93 -55.81
C SER A 47 -4.65 -11.62 -55.48
N LYS A 48 -5.53 -11.19 -56.35
CA LYS A 48 -6.52 -10.16 -56.08
C LYS A 48 -7.38 -10.60 -54.88
N SER A 49 -7.11 -10.10 -53.69
CA SER A 49 -8.10 -10.02 -52.63
C SER A 49 -8.96 -8.78 -52.92
N SER A 50 -10.15 -8.98 -53.39
CA SER A 50 -11.20 -7.96 -53.45
C SER A 50 -11.59 -7.60 -52.01
N ALA A 51 -10.91 -6.62 -51.41
CA ALA A 51 -11.47 -5.85 -50.33
C ALA A 51 -12.57 -4.97 -50.93
N ASP A 52 -13.81 -5.32 -50.67
CA ASP A 52 -14.98 -4.50 -50.89
C ASP A 52 -14.84 -3.20 -50.09
N ASP A 53 -14.26 -2.17 -50.67
CA ASP A 53 -14.30 -0.79 -50.18
C ASP A 53 -15.74 -0.27 -50.25
N LYS A 54 -16.62 -0.74 -49.34
CA LYS A 54 -17.89 -0.07 -49.07
C LYS A 54 -17.59 1.31 -48.55
N LYS A 55 -17.74 2.36 -49.35
CA LYS A 55 -17.83 3.74 -48.91
C LYS A 55 -18.71 3.79 -47.68
N PRO A 56 -18.29 4.48 -46.56
CA PRO A 56 -19.14 4.61 -45.41
C PRO A 56 -20.48 5.22 -45.84
N GLU A 57 -21.56 4.46 -45.66
CA GLU A 57 -22.92 4.95 -45.82
C GLU A 57 -23.11 6.14 -44.89
N GLY A 58 -23.60 7.29 -45.38
CA GLY A 58 -23.92 8.45 -44.54
C GLY A 58 -24.98 8.12 -43.48
N PRO A 59 -25.27 9.05 -42.55
CA PRO A 59 -26.27 8.85 -41.50
C PRO A 59 -27.61 8.43 -42.09
N LYS A 60 -28.22 7.36 -41.53
CA LYS A 60 -29.52 6.81 -41.93
C LYS A 60 -30.66 7.58 -41.25
N PRO A 61 -31.91 7.48 -41.73
CA PRO A 61 -33.09 7.96 -41.00
C PRO A 61 -33.10 7.38 -39.59
N TYR A 62 -33.54 8.18 -38.63
CA TYR A 62 -33.48 7.83 -37.20
C TYR A 62 -34.23 6.53 -36.89
N ASP A 63 -35.44 6.38 -37.42
CA ASP A 63 -36.28 5.20 -37.25
C ASP A 63 -35.73 3.91 -37.84
N LYS A 64 -34.71 4.03 -38.72
CA LYS A 64 -34.00 2.89 -39.31
C LYS A 64 -32.81 2.45 -38.47
N VAL A 65 -32.36 3.26 -37.50
CA VAL A 65 -31.27 2.95 -36.60
C VAL A 65 -31.85 2.61 -35.21
N ILE A 66 -32.67 3.50 -34.69
CA ILE A 66 -33.38 3.32 -33.41
C ILE A 66 -34.82 2.89 -33.77
N THR A 67 -35.03 1.59 -33.83
CA THR A 67 -36.32 1.01 -34.17
C THR A 67 -37.25 1.00 -32.96
N LYS A 68 -38.52 0.61 -33.14
CA LYS A 68 -39.52 0.54 -32.07
C LYS A 68 -39.17 -0.49 -30.99
N ASP A 69 -38.30 -1.46 -31.31
CA ASP A 69 -37.85 -2.50 -30.39
C ASP A 69 -36.71 -2.03 -29.48
N ALA A 70 -36.14 -0.86 -29.76
CA ALA A 70 -35.06 -0.30 -28.93
C ALA A 70 -35.58 0.09 -27.55
N LYS A 71 -34.88 -0.38 -26.52
CA LYS A 71 -35.08 0.06 -25.12
C LYS A 71 -34.22 1.31 -24.90
N SER A 72 -34.89 2.42 -24.60
CA SER A 72 -34.27 3.75 -24.48
C SER A 72 -34.29 4.19 -22.99
N ASP A 73 -33.14 4.66 -22.51
CA ASP A 73 -32.94 5.12 -21.15
C ASP A 73 -32.38 6.56 -21.19
N PRO A 74 -33.18 7.58 -20.87
CA PRO A 74 -32.76 8.98 -20.93
C PRO A 74 -31.98 9.39 -19.67
N GLY A 75 -30.92 10.18 -19.87
CA GLY A 75 -30.09 10.70 -18.79
C GLY A 75 -29.04 11.67 -19.32
N LEU A 76 -27.78 11.51 -18.90
CA LEU A 76 -26.63 12.29 -19.40
C LEU A 76 -26.58 12.26 -20.93
N PHE A 77 -26.66 11.06 -21.49
CA PHE A 77 -27.03 10.80 -22.91
C PHE A 77 -28.27 9.92 -22.90
N THR A 78 -29.02 9.88 -24.00
CA THR A 78 -30.00 8.80 -24.15
C THR A 78 -29.25 7.55 -24.61
N VAL A 79 -29.34 6.50 -23.82
CA VAL A 79 -28.77 5.18 -24.14
C VAL A 79 -29.87 4.33 -24.80
N HIS A 80 -29.62 3.79 -25.99
CA HIS A 80 -30.52 2.87 -26.64
C HIS A 80 -29.89 1.48 -26.71
N ARG A 81 -30.63 0.47 -26.30
CA ARG A 81 -30.24 -0.94 -26.45
C ARG A 81 -31.19 -1.62 -27.45
N LEU A 82 -30.60 -2.17 -28.53
CA LEU A 82 -31.29 -2.94 -29.56
C LEU A 82 -30.58 -4.29 -29.67
N ASP A 83 -31.17 -5.34 -29.12
CA ASP A 83 -30.52 -6.65 -28.96
C ASP A 83 -29.18 -6.50 -28.21
N GLU A 84 -28.08 -6.92 -28.82
CA GLU A 84 -26.73 -6.80 -28.26
C GLU A 84 -26.04 -5.45 -28.59
N LYS A 85 -26.71 -4.57 -29.36
CA LYS A 85 -26.16 -3.28 -29.74
C LYS A 85 -26.52 -2.20 -28.75
N VAL A 86 -25.53 -1.37 -28.47
CA VAL A 86 -25.68 -0.17 -27.61
C VAL A 86 -25.38 1.07 -28.43
N PHE A 87 -26.28 2.04 -28.35
CA PHE A 87 -26.12 3.35 -28.99
C PHE A 87 -26.18 4.46 -27.96
N PHE A 88 -25.32 5.45 -28.15
CA PHE A 88 -25.40 6.73 -27.43
C PHE A 88 -26.04 7.77 -28.35
N GLU A 89 -27.12 8.38 -27.91
CA GLU A 89 -27.63 9.62 -28.51
C GLU A 89 -27.12 10.79 -27.70
N ILE A 90 -26.10 11.48 -28.22
CA ILE A 90 -25.38 12.55 -27.53
C ILE A 90 -26.02 13.88 -27.86
N PRO A 91 -26.58 14.61 -26.90
CA PRO A 91 -27.12 15.94 -27.13
C PRO A 91 -26.03 16.92 -27.58
N THR A 92 -26.39 17.86 -28.48
CA THR A 92 -25.44 18.80 -29.05
C THR A 92 -24.70 19.64 -27.98
N ASN A 93 -25.38 19.97 -26.88
CA ASN A 93 -24.82 20.73 -25.77
C ASN A 93 -23.91 19.92 -24.85
N GLU A 94 -23.76 18.60 -25.03
CA GLU A 94 -22.85 17.75 -24.28
C GLU A 94 -21.49 17.56 -24.96
N PHE A 95 -21.38 17.89 -26.26
CA PHE A 95 -20.09 17.90 -26.93
C PHE A 95 -19.15 18.98 -26.38
N GLY A 96 -17.88 18.63 -26.24
CA GLY A 96 -16.84 19.50 -25.67
C GLY A 96 -16.80 19.54 -24.14
N LYS A 97 -17.78 18.95 -23.44
CA LYS A 97 -17.74 18.82 -21.99
C LYS A 97 -16.86 17.67 -21.56
N GLU A 98 -16.24 17.83 -20.40
CA GLU A 98 -15.35 16.84 -19.80
C GLU A 98 -16.11 15.95 -18.83
N LEU A 99 -15.86 14.65 -18.98
CA LEU A 99 -16.43 13.59 -18.15
C LEU A 99 -15.28 12.79 -17.55
N LEU A 100 -15.40 12.40 -16.29
CA LEU A 100 -14.49 11.45 -15.68
C LEU A 100 -14.95 10.03 -16.02
N TRP A 101 -14.06 9.23 -16.59
CA TRP A 101 -14.31 7.82 -16.86
C TRP A 101 -13.49 6.96 -15.91
N VAL A 102 -14.17 6.25 -15.02
CA VAL A 102 -13.59 5.30 -14.08
C VAL A 102 -13.87 3.89 -14.59
N SER A 103 -12.88 3.01 -14.51
CA SER A 103 -13.03 1.60 -14.87
C SER A 103 -12.50 0.73 -13.73
N GLN A 104 -13.27 -0.29 -13.36
CA GLN A 104 -12.92 -1.22 -12.30
C GLN A 104 -13.39 -2.65 -12.60
N ILE A 105 -12.81 -3.62 -11.93
CA ILE A 105 -13.29 -4.99 -11.95
C ILE A 105 -14.35 -5.10 -10.86
N GLU A 106 -15.62 -5.27 -11.22
CA GLU A 106 -16.72 -5.47 -10.26
C GLU A 106 -16.71 -6.90 -9.70
N ARG A 107 -16.51 -7.89 -10.60
CA ARG A 107 -16.48 -9.31 -10.23
C ARG A 107 -15.46 -10.08 -11.06
N THR A 108 -14.86 -11.08 -10.43
CA THR A 108 -14.03 -12.06 -11.12
C THR A 108 -14.63 -13.45 -11.00
N GLN A 109 -14.16 -14.36 -11.83
CA GLN A 109 -14.42 -15.78 -11.67
C GLN A 109 -13.95 -16.24 -10.28
N ALA A 110 -14.70 -17.16 -9.65
CA ALA A 110 -14.39 -17.68 -8.32
C ALA A 110 -12.94 -18.19 -8.21
N GLY A 111 -12.23 -17.76 -7.16
CA GLY A 111 -10.83 -18.11 -6.94
C GLY A 111 -9.82 -17.33 -7.79
N PHE A 112 -10.25 -16.30 -8.52
CA PHE A 112 -9.39 -15.51 -9.38
C PHE A 112 -9.23 -14.06 -8.85
N GLY A 113 -7.99 -13.67 -8.50
CA GLY A 113 -7.67 -12.32 -8.03
C GLY A 113 -8.38 -11.92 -6.73
N TYR A 114 -8.58 -10.63 -6.55
CA TYR A 114 -9.23 -10.03 -5.35
C TYR A 114 -10.76 -10.15 -5.33
N GLY A 115 -11.38 -10.68 -6.38
CA GLY A 115 -12.82 -10.94 -6.43
C GLY A 115 -13.67 -9.75 -6.86
N GLY A 116 -13.20 -8.50 -6.76
CA GLY A 116 -13.94 -7.28 -7.12
C GLY A 116 -13.31 -6.04 -6.54
N GLY A 117 -13.81 -4.86 -6.92
CA GLY A 117 -13.35 -3.56 -6.43
C GLY A 117 -11.99 -3.09 -6.94
N THR A 118 -11.32 -3.87 -7.82
CA THR A 118 -10.00 -3.49 -8.32
C THR A 118 -10.12 -2.41 -9.37
N GLN A 119 -9.68 -1.20 -9.06
CA GLN A 119 -9.62 -0.09 -10.01
C GLN A 119 -8.60 -0.38 -11.11
N LEU A 120 -9.02 -0.23 -12.37
CA LEU A 120 -8.17 -0.33 -13.56
C LEU A 120 -7.55 1.01 -13.93
N GLY A 121 -8.25 2.09 -13.66
CA GLY A 121 -7.81 3.46 -13.87
C GLY A 121 -8.96 4.44 -14.00
N SER A 122 -8.60 5.73 -13.93
CA SER A 122 -9.49 6.84 -14.22
C SER A 122 -8.85 7.76 -15.26
N ARG A 123 -9.67 8.42 -16.06
CA ARG A 123 -9.22 9.40 -17.05
C ARG A 123 -10.33 10.41 -17.37
N VAL A 124 -9.94 11.61 -17.73
CA VAL A 124 -10.90 12.57 -18.25
C VAL A 124 -11.08 12.33 -19.73
N VAL A 125 -12.32 12.23 -20.16
CA VAL A 125 -12.67 12.05 -21.57
C VAL A 125 -13.54 13.19 -22.07
N ARG A 126 -13.46 13.46 -23.38
CA ARG A 126 -14.26 14.46 -24.04
C ARG A 126 -14.80 13.92 -25.36
N TRP A 127 -16.11 14.06 -25.55
CA TRP A 127 -16.76 13.73 -26.80
C TRP A 127 -16.75 14.95 -27.74
N GLU A 128 -16.26 14.80 -28.94
CA GLU A 128 -16.15 15.88 -29.92
C GLU A 128 -16.88 15.48 -31.23
N LEU A 129 -17.78 16.35 -31.71
CA LEU A 129 -18.43 16.18 -33.01
C LEU A 129 -17.58 16.83 -34.10
N ARG A 130 -17.16 16.03 -35.08
CA ARG A 130 -16.40 16.51 -36.25
C ARG A 130 -17.10 16.04 -37.52
N ASN A 131 -17.83 16.93 -38.19
CA ASN A 131 -18.64 16.61 -39.36
C ASN A 131 -19.69 15.49 -39.10
N LYS A 132 -19.46 14.28 -39.62
CA LYS A 132 -20.31 13.11 -39.45
C LYS A 132 -19.66 12.02 -38.57
N GLU A 133 -18.72 12.42 -37.75
CA GLU A 133 -17.97 11.51 -36.87
C GLU A 133 -17.91 12.11 -35.45
N VAL A 134 -17.98 11.25 -34.47
CA VAL A 134 -17.77 11.59 -33.06
C VAL A 134 -16.45 10.99 -32.60
N LEU A 135 -15.61 11.81 -31.99
CA LEU A 135 -14.33 11.40 -31.40
C LEU A 135 -14.46 11.29 -29.91
N LEU A 136 -13.91 10.24 -29.32
CA LEU A 136 -13.66 10.13 -27.88
C LEU A 136 -12.20 10.44 -27.63
N ARG A 137 -11.92 11.52 -26.89
CA ARG A 137 -10.56 11.95 -26.54
C ARG A 137 -10.23 11.65 -25.08
N ASP A 138 -8.95 11.39 -24.83
CA ASP A 138 -8.35 11.29 -23.48
C ASP A 138 -7.68 12.63 -23.14
N VAL A 139 -8.34 13.43 -22.30
CA VAL A 139 -7.87 14.77 -21.93
C VAL A 139 -6.77 14.67 -20.88
N LYS A 140 -5.63 15.31 -21.13
CA LYS A 140 -4.45 15.27 -20.26
C LYS A 140 -4.29 16.57 -19.47
N TYR A 141 -4.06 16.42 -18.17
CA TYR A 141 -3.85 17.53 -17.25
C TYR A 141 -2.43 17.58 -16.67
N ALA A 142 -1.51 16.76 -17.18
CA ALA A 142 -0.14 16.69 -16.68
C ALA A 142 0.69 17.96 -16.97
N ILE A 143 0.31 18.74 -17.99
CA ILE A 143 0.98 19.97 -18.39
C ILE A 143 -0.05 21.09 -18.41
N ARG A 144 0.23 22.20 -17.72
CA ARG A 144 -0.68 23.35 -17.61
C ARG A 144 0.06 24.68 -17.76
N ALA A 145 -0.73 25.71 -18.11
CA ALA A 145 -0.38 27.11 -17.92
C ALA A 145 -1.66 27.85 -17.52
N GLU A 146 -1.57 28.77 -16.55
CA GLU A 146 -2.75 29.51 -16.09
C GLU A 146 -3.36 30.38 -17.20
N SER A 147 -4.67 30.68 -17.07
CA SER A 147 -5.39 31.52 -18.04
C SER A 147 -4.85 32.96 -18.02
N GLY A 148 -4.55 33.51 -19.20
CA GLY A 148 -4.04 34.89 -19.37
C GLY A 148 -2.53 34.96 -19.57
N ASP A 149 -1.78 33.88 -19.39
CA ASP A 149 -0.37 33.82 -19.72
C ASP A 149 -0.15 33.45 -21.21
N SER A 150 0.77 34.13 -21.89
CA SER A 150 1.12 33.87 -23.28
C SER A 150 1.70 32.47 -23.51
N ILE A 151 2.36 31.88 -22.49
CA ILE A 151 2.91 30.53 -22.55
C ILE A 151 1.82 29.46 -22.73
N ARG A 152 0.58 29.75 -22.35
CA ARG A 152 -0.57 28.87 -22.57
C ARG A 152 -0.73 28.49 -24.04
N HIS A 153 -0.55 29.48 -24.97
CA HIS A 153 -0.62 29.21 -26.41
C HIS A 153 0.46 28.21 -26.86
N ALA A 154 1.65 28.26 -26.28
CA ALA A 154 2.70 27.31 -26.57
C ALA A 154 2.34 25.90 -26.04
N VAL A 155 1.80 25.79 -24.82
CA VAL A 155 1.32 24.52 -24.23
C VAL A 155 0.21 23.92 -25.11
N GLU A 156 -0.80 24.71 -25.50
CA GLU A 156 -1.90 24.27 -26.36
C GLU A 156 -1.44 23.85 -27.77
N ALA A 157 -0.46 24.56 -28.33
CA ALA A 157 0.10 24.28 -29.67
C ALA A 157 0.97 23.02 -29.71
N THR A 158 1.55 22.61 -28.57
CA THR A 158 2.47 21.47 -28.49
C THR A 158 1.88 20.23 -27.82
N SER A 159 0.73 20.37 -27.14
CA SER A 159 0.06 19.30 -26.43
C SER A 159 -1.18 18.83 -27.20
N LEU A 160 -1.31 17.55 -27.45
CA LEU A 160 -2.43 16.94 -28.16
C LEU A 160 -3.13 15.90 -27.29
N ASP A 161 -4.44 16.05 -27.11
CA ASP A 161 -5.26 15.03 -26.47
C ASP A 161 -5.40 13.81 -27.41
N PRO A 162 -4.97 12.60 -27.01
CA PRO A 162 -5.09 11.40 -27.81
C PRO A 162 -6.53 11.06 -28.15
N VAL A 163 -6.75 10.46 -29.32
CA VAL A 163 -8.05 9.91 -29.72
C VAL A 163 -8.11 8.45 -29.28
N ILE A 164 -8.97 8.12 -28.31
CA ILE A 164 -9.23 6.74 -27.88
C ILE A 164 -9.95 6.00 -29.01
N ARG A 165 -11.03 6.61 -29.55
CA ARG A 165 -11.83 5.99 -30.63
C ARG A 165 -12.60 7.02 -31.44
N LYS A 166 -12.95 6.61 -32.64
CA LYS A 166 -13.75 7.36 -33.60
C LYS A 166 -15.00 6.55 -33.95
N PHE A 167 -16.15 7.24 -34.02
CA PHE A 167 -17.46 6.66 -34.29
C PHE A 167 -18.15 7.40 -35.45
N PRO A 168 -18.63 6.70 -36.47
CA PRO A 168 -19.50 7.34 -37.47
C PRO A 168 -20.86 7.69 -36.85
N VAL A 169 -21.41 8.83 -37.17
CA VAL A 169 -22.81 9.16 -36.83
C VAL A 169 -23.72 8.25 -37.62
N ALA A 170 -24.42 7.36 -36.90
CA ALA A 170 -25.35 6.39 -37.48
C ALA A 170 -26.69 7.05 -37.92
N ALA A 171 -27.18 8.01 -37.11
CA ALA A 171 -28.38 8.80 -37.39
C ALA A 171 -28.30 10.14 -36.63
N TRP A 172 -29.15 11.08 -37.05
CA TRP A 172 -29.39 12.31 -36.33
C TRP A 172 -30.76 12.24 -35.63
N GLY A 173 -30.76 12.47 -34.32
CA GLY A 173 -31.96 12.55 -33.51
C GLY A 173 -32.54 13.96 -33.44
N THR A 174 -33.45 14.16 -32.49
CA THR A 174 -34.09 15.46 -32.26
C THR A 174 -33.03 16.50 -31.85
N ASN A 175 -33.22 17.75 -32.32
CA ASN A 175 -32.26 18.85 -32.04
C ASN A 175 -30.81 18.57 -32.50
N LYS A 176 -30.66 17.76 -33.56
CA LYS A 176 -29.35 17.37 -34.13
C LYS A 176 -28.44 16.61 -33.14
N SER A 177 -29.01 15.89 -32.13
CA SER A 177 -28.27 14.93 -31.35
C SER A 177 -27.64 13.88 -32.27
N ALA A 178 -26.39 13.45 -31.94
CA ALA A 178 -25.70 12.46 -32.75
C ALA A 178 -25.88 11.06 -32.16
N VAL A 179 -26.41 10.14 -32.93
CA VAL A 179 -26.56 8.74 -32.58
C VAL A 179 -25.33 7.97 -33.08
N ILE A 180 -24.60 7.33 -32.18
CA ILE A 180 -23.41 6.52 -32.46
C ILE A 180 -23.55 5.12 -31.86
N GLU A 181 -23.06 4.08 -32.56
CA GLU A 181 -22.99 2.73 -32.02
C GLU A 181 -21.71 2.59 -31.18
N VAL A 182 -21.85 2.26 -29.88
CA VAL A 182 -20.73 2.20 -28.93
C VAL A 182 -20.46 0.78 -28.42
N THR A 183 -21.15 -0.23 -28.92
CA THR A 183 -20.98 -1.63 -28.51
C THR A 183 -19.51 -2.05 -28.48
N ASP A 184 -18.80 -1.79 -29.55
CA ASP A 184 -17.39 -2.14 -29.71
C ASP A 184 -16.45 -1.43 -28.73
N LEU A 185 -16.84 -0.26 -28.22
CA LEU A 185 -16.06 0.45 -27.21
C LEU A 185 -15.97 -0.36 -25.93
N PHE A 186 -17.05 -1.06 -25.58
CA PHE A 186 -17.14 -1.80 -24.33
C PHE A 186 -16.66 -3.26 -24.46
N VAL A 187 -16.94 -3.92 -25.60
CA VAL A 187 -16.61 -5.35 -25.77
C VAL A 187 -15.27 -5.62 -26.45
N SER A 188 -14.49 -4.57 -26.75
CA SER A 188 -13.12 -4.68 -27.25
C SER A 188 -12.11 -4.31 -26.18
N ASP A 189 -10.92 -4.93 -26.21
CA ASP A 189 -9.86 -4.67 -25.22
C ASP A 189 -9.08 -3.41 -25.60
N HIS A 190 -9.55 -2.26 -25.14
CA HIS A 190 -8.84 -1.00 -25.28
C HIS A 190 -7.83 -0.86 -24.14
N SER A 191 -6.58 -0.51 -24.46
CA SER A 191 -5.48 -0.37 -23.49
C SER A 191 -5.84 0.55 -22.31
N GLU A 192 -6.65 1.56 -22.58
CA GLU A 192 -7.11 2.57 -21.65
C GLU A 192 -8.02 2.01 -20.54
N PHE A 193 -8.71 0.90 -20.79
CA PHE A 193 -9.72 0.32 -19.91
C PHE A 193 -9.49 -1.19 -19.66
N SER A 194 -8.35 -1.72 -20.06
CA SER A 194 -8.07 -3.15 -20.12
C SER A 194 -7.81 -3.77 -18.75
N ALA A 195 -8.50 -4.87 -18.46
CA ALA A 195 -8.18 -5.74 -17.34
C ALA A 195 -7.13 -6.83 -17.67
N LYS A 196 -6.70 -6.93 -18.94
CA LYS A 196 -5.85 -8.01 -19.46
C LYS A 196 -4.63 -8.30 -18.57
N ASN A 197 -3.87 -7.26 -18.24
CA ASN A 197 -2.66 -7.40 -17.42
C ASN A 197 -2.98 -7.78 -15.97
N ARG A 198 -4.13 -7.33 -15.45
CA ARG A 198 -4.57 -7.65 -14.07
C ARG A 198 -4.96 -9.12 -13.92
N VAL A 199 -5.44 -9.73 -14.99
CA VAL A 199 -5.83 -11.15 -15.00
C VAL A 199 -4.80 -12.06 -15.69
N GLY A 200 -3.64 -11.51 -16.08
CA GLY A 200 -2.54 -12.26 -16.72
C GLY A 200 -2.94 -12.91 -18.03
N ALA A 201 -3.77 -12.23 -18.80
CA ALA A 201 -4.28 -12.72 -20.08
C ALA A 201 -3.41 -12.26 -21.25
N THR A 202 -3.53 -12.96 -22.37
CA THR A 202 -2.81 -12.66 -23.62
C THR A 202 -3.63 -11.85 -24.62
N GLY A 203 -4.96 -11.93 -24.56
CA GLY A 203 -5.86 -11.19 -25.44
C GLY A 203 -7.30 -11.27 -24.97
N ALA A 204 -8.19 -10.46 -25.54
CA ALA A 204 -9.63 -10.53 -25.31
C ALA A 204 -10.31 -11.48 -26.31
N ASP A 205 -11.36 -12.16 -25.84
CA ASP A 205 -12.25 -12.98 -26.64
C ASP A 205 -13.58 -12.25 -26.82
N LYS A 206 -13.68 -11.52 -27.92
CA LYS A 206 -14.85 -10.71 -28.25
C LYS A 206 -16.12 -11.57 -28.45
N ALA A 207 -15.99 -12.80 -28.92
CA ALA A 207 -17.14 -13.69 -29.14
C ALA A 207 -17.82 -14.13 -27.84
N ARG A 208 -17.09 -14.07 -26.71
CA ARG A 208 -17.59 -14.39 -25.38
C ARG A 208 -17.71 -13.16 -24.48
N SER A 209 -17.71 -11.94 -25.07
CA SER A 209 -17.81 -10.68 -24.34
C SER A 209 -19.06 -9.92 -24.78
N PHE A 210 -19.79 -9.32 -23.83
CA PHE A 210 -21.02 -8.57 -24.12
C PHE A 210 -21.31 -7.53 -23.04
N VAL A 211 -22.12 -6.52 -23.38
CA VAL A 211 -22.64 -5.54 -22.43
C VAL A 211 -23.76 -6.19 -21.62
N ASP A 212 -23.52 -6.44 -20.35
CA ASP A 212 -24.47 -7.06 -19.44
C ASP A 212 -25.59 -6.06 -19.07
N ARG A 213 -25.21 -4.90 -18.54
CA ARG A 213 -26.15 -3.84 -18.15
C ARG A 213 -25.57 -2.48 -18.53
N ILE A 214 -26.46 -1.55 -18.93
CA ILE A 214 -26.12 -0.15 -19.07
C ILE A 214 -27.30 0.72 -18.62
N LYS A 215 -27.01 1.77 -17.86
CA LYS A 215 -27.98 2.70 -17.32
C LYS A 215 -27.48 4.14 -17.50
N SER A 216 -28.40 5.04 -17.85
CA SER A 216 -28.14 6.45 -17.94
C SER A 216 -28.85 7.19 -16.81
N PHE A 217 -28.12 8.03 -16.11
CA PHE A 217 -28.62 8.91 -15.05
C PHE A 217 -28.36 10.36 -15.44
N PRO A 218 -28.91 11.37 -14.75
CA PRO A 218 -28.76 12.77 -15.15
C PRO A 218 -27.29 13.26 -15.27
N ASP A 219 -26.39 12.72 -14.44
CA ASP A 219 -24.99 13.16 -14.39
C ASP A 219 -23.96 12.05 -14.65
N ASN A 220 -24.40 10.82 -14.89
CA ASN A 220 -23.50 9.68 -15.12
C ASN A 220 -24.13 8.60 -16.01
N ILE A 221 -23.28 7.76 -16.59
CA ILE A 221 -23.66 6.52 -17.29
C ILE A 221 -22.88 5.38 -16.69
N GLU A 222 -23.58 4.35 -16.22
CA GLU A 222 -23.02 3.16 -15.60
C GLU A 222 -23.14 1.97 -16.56
N THR A 223 -22.02 1.33 -16.86
CA THR A 223 -21.97 0.24 -17.84
C THR A 223 -21.27 -0.97 -17.23
N LYS A 224 -21.96 -2.12 -17.21
CA LYS A 224 -21.40 -3.41 -16.79
C LYS A 224 -21.14 -4.26 -18.03
N VAL A 225 -19.93 -4.79 -18.15
CA VAL A 225 -19.48 -5.54 -19.32
C VAL A 225 -18.87 -6.86 -18.89
N LEU A 226 -19.43 -7.97 -19.32
CA LEU A 226 -18.75 -9.24 -19.19
C LEU A 226 -17.67 -9.34 -20.26
N MET A 227 -16.42 -9.25 -19.81
CA MET A 227 -15.25 -9.46 -20.68
C MET A 227 -14.67 -10.83 -20.45
N THR A 228 -14.42 -11.57 -21.53
CA THR A 228 -13.69 -12.83 -21.49
C THR A 228 -12.32 -12.64 -22.12
N TYR A 229 -11.29 -13.04 -21.39
CA TYR A 229 -9.90 -12.97 -21.83
C TYR A 229 -9.33 -14.36 -22.06
N THR A 230 -8.48 -14.47 -23.09
CA THR A 230 -7.73 -15.69 -23.40
C THR A 230 -6.50 -15.79 -22.49
N LEU A 231 -6.29 -16.95 -21.90
CA LEU A 231 -5.12 -17.23 -21.08
C LEU A 231 -4.05 -17.94 -21.92
N GLY A 232 -2.79 -17.48 -21.82
CA GLY A 232 -1.65 -18.16 -22.47
C GLY A 232 -1.45 -19.59 -21.95
N SER A 233 -0.88 -20.47 -22.79
CA SER A 233 -0.47 -21.82 -22.38
C SER A 233 0.76 -21.74 -21.50
N GLY A 234 0.62 -21.95 -20.19
CA GLY A 234 1.70 -22.26 -19.26
C GLY A 234 2.10 -21.16 -18.26
N GLY A 235 2.21 -21.56 -17.02
CA GLY A 235 2.75 -20.85 -15.88
C GLY A 235 1.73 -20.24 -14.92
N PRO A 236 2.07 -20.14 -13.62
CA PRO A 236 1.23 -19.41 -12.68
C PRO A 236 1.18 -17.93 -13.09
N VAL A 237 -0.03 -17.38 -13.12
CA VAL A 237 -0.24 -15.96 -13.39
C VAL A 237 0.28 -15.18 -12.18
N SER A 238 1.48 -14.62 -12.32
CA SER A 238 1.95 -13.58 -11.40
C SER A 238 1.17 -12.32 -11.74
N VAL A 239 0.12 -12.05 -11.00
CA VAL A 239 -0.54 -10.75 -11.05
C VAL A 239 0.44 -9.77 -10.41
N ASN A 240 1.07 -8.94 -11.24
CA ASN A 240 1.98 -7.90 -10.77
C ASN A 240 1.13 -6.81 -10.10
N THR A 241 0.73 -7.07 -8.87
CA THR A 241 0.12 -6.09 -7.97
C THR A 241 1.11 -5.88 -6.84
N ASN A 242 1.20 -4.68 -6.33
CA ASN A 242 1.96 -4.37 -5.11
C ASN A 242 1.43 -5.14 -3.88
N PHE A 243 0.43 -5.99 -4.06
CA PHE A 243 -0.14 -6.91 -3.09
C PHE A 243 -0.02 -8.33 -3.60
N PRO A 244 0.45 -9.30 -2.80
CA PRO A 244 0.46 -10.71 -3.19
C PRO A 244 -0.99 -11.20 -3.29
N ALA A 245 -1.52 -11.24 -4.51
CA ALA A 245 -2.79 -11.92 -4.74
C ALA A 245 -2.62 -13.41 -4.41
N PRO A 246 -3.61 -14.06 -3.80
CA PRO A 246 -3.57 -15.50 -3.62
C PRO A 246 -3.40 -16.15 -4.98
N VAL A 247 -2.35 -16.97 -5.12
CA VAL A 247 -2.09 -17.74 -6.34
C VAL A 247 -3.24 -18.70 -6.49
N SER A 248 -4.22 -18.38 -7.35
CA SER A 248 -5.23 -19.35 -7.73
C SER A 248 -4.53 -20.52 -8.41
N ARG A 249 -4.77 -21.74 -7.95
CA ARG A 249 -4.38 -22.94 -8.67
C ARG A 249 -5.17 -22.95 -9.97
N ARG A 250 -4.54 -22.49 -11.05
CA ARG A 250 -5.13 -22.51 -12.38
C ARG A 250 -5.44 -23.96 -12.75
N ASP A 251 -6.67 -24.23 -13.15
CA ASP A 251 -7.01 -25.46 -13.84
C ASP A 251 -6.29 -25.44 -15.20
N PRO A 252 -5.40 -26.38 -15.50
CA PRO A 252 -4.68 -26.43 -16.78
C PRO A 252 -5.60 -26.51 -18.01
N SER A 253 -6.84 -26.99 -17.84
CA SER A 253 -7.85 -27.05 -18.89
C SER A 253 -8.52 -25.69 -19.20
N GLN A 254 -8.31 -24.68 -18.35
CA GLN A 254 -8.95 -23.38 -18.47
C GLN A 254 -8.27 -22.52 -19.54
N SER A 255 -8.96 -22.30 -20.66
CA SER A 255 -8.47 -21.52 -21.81
C SER A 255 -8.77 -20.01 -21.71
N GLY A 256 -9.63 -19.60 -20.80
CA GLY A 256 -10.03 -18.20 -20.65
C GLY A 256 -10.50 -17.85 -19.23
N VAL A 257 -10.55 -16.58 -18.95
CA VAL A 257 -11.09 -16.00 -17.71
C VAL A 257 -12.13 -14.95 -18.04
N SER A 258 -13.30 -15.01 -17.39
CA SER A 258 -14.33 -13.99 -17.51
C SER A 258 -14.31 -13.07 -16.29
N VAL A 259 -14.40 -11.77 -16.53
CA VAL A 259 -14.49 -10.72 -15.52
C VAL A 259 -15.66 -9.80 -15.85
N LEU A 260 -16.39 -9.35 -14.86
CA LEU A 260 -17.37 -8.30 -15.01
C LEU A 260 -16.65 -6.96 -14.76
N LEU A 261 -16.55 -6.16 -15.81
CA LEU A 261 -16.02 -4.79 -15.72
C LEU A 261 -17.16 -3.83 -15.46
N HIS A 262 -16.92 -2.84 -14.61
CA HIS A 262 -17.77 -1.70 -14.40
C HIS A 262 -17.09 -0.44 -14.94
N HIS A 263 -17.80 0.33 -15.74
CA HIS A 263 -17.37 1.62 -16.26
C HIS A 263 -18.37 2.69 -15.83
N SER A 264 -17.87 3.66 -15.09
CA SER A 264 -18.61 4.84 -14.65
C SER A 264 -18.15 6.04 -15.44
N MET A 265 -19.03 6.68 -16.19
CA MET A 265 -18.73 7.91 -16.92
C MET A 265 -19.51 9.04 -16.26
N VAL A 266 -18.82 9.91 -15.52
CA VAL A 266 -19.39 10.90 -14.61
C VAL A 266 -19.14 12.30 -15.14
N ARG A 267 -20.18 13.16 -15.09
CA ARG A 267 -20.01 14.59 -15.39
C ARG A 267 -19.11 15.24 -14.32
N LEU A 268 -18.03 15.86 -14.77
CA LEU A 268 -17.20 16.69 -13.88
C LEU A 268 -17.98 17.95 -13.47
N PRO A 269 -17.74 18.46 -12.25
CA PRO A 269 -18.36 19.71 -11.80
C PRO A 269 -18.12 20.86 -12.78
N ALA A 270 -19.21 21.57 -13.15
CA ALA A 270 -19.13 22.72 -14.06
C ALA A 270 -18.25 23.84 -13.46
N GLU A 271 -18.37 24.04 -12.14
CA GLU A 271 -17.49 24.91 -11.36
C GLU A 271 -16.51 24.05 -10.57
N PRO A 272 -15.24 23.95 -11.01
CA PRO A 272 -14.23 23.17 -10.30
C PRO A 272 -14.05 23.67 -8.87
N MET A 273 -13.84 22.74 -7.93
CA MET A 273 -13.50 23.07 -6.55
C MET A 273 -12.22 23.93 -6.51
N ARG A 274 -12.17 24.89 -5.57
CA ARG A 274 -10.94 25.61 -5.30
C ARG A 274 -9.86 24.64 -4.80
N PRO A 275 -8.75 24.44 -5.55
CA PRO A 275 -7.72 23.49 -5.17
C PRO A 275 -6.92 24.02 -3.98
N ARG A 276 -6.40 23.08 -3.15
CA ARG A 276 -5.45 23.39 -2.07
C ARG A 276 -4.09 22.80 -2.40
N VAL A 277 -3.04 23.64 -2.31
CA VAL A 277 -1.66 23.21 -2.63
C VAL A 277 -1.18 22.21 -1.57
N HIS A 278 -0.54 21.15 -2.02
CA HIS A 278 0.06 20.13 -1.18
C HIS A 278 1.23 20.70 -0.37
N ASP A 279 1.36 20.24 0.86
CA ASP A 279 2.49 20.52 1.76
C ASP A 279 3.04 19.18 2.28
N GLU A 280 4.31 18.93 2.06
CA GLU A 280 4.96 17.65 2.44
C GLU A 280 4.97 17.39 3.95
N ARG A 281 4.73 18.43 4.76
CA ARG A 281 4.64 18.35 6.23
C ARG A 281 3.27 17.84 6.71
N VAL A 282 2.28 17.76 5.80
CA VAL A 282 0.94 17.24 6.09
C VAL A 282 0.58 16.17 5.05
N GLY A 283 0.24 14.98 5.52
CA GLY A 283 -0.08 13.85 4.65
C GLY A 283 -1.44 13.98 3.97
N PHE A 284 -1.41 14.20 2.65
CA PHE A 284 -2.56 14.08 1.77
C PHE A 284 -2.17 13.40 0.46
N PHE A 285 -3.04 12.56 -0.08
CA PHE A 285 -2.92 12.17 -1.49
C PHE A 285 -3.03 13.41 -2.36
N ASN A 286 -2.42 13.38 -3.54
CA ASN A 286 -2.33 14.56 -4.37
C ASN A 286 -2.38 14.24 -5.86
N VAL A 287 -2.70 15.26 -6.66
CA VAL A 287 -2.58 15.29 -8.11
C VAL A 287 -1.50 16.29 -8.49
N GLY A 288 -0.53 15.87 -9.30
CA GLY A 288 0.59 16.69 -9.76
C GLY A 288 0.47 17.09 -11.22
N PHE A 289 1.01 18.24 -11.56
CA PHE A 289 1.16 18.72 -12.93
C PHE A 289 2.36 19.67 -13.07
N GLU A 290 2.88 19.76 -14.28
CA GLU A 290 3.93 20.71 -14.62
C GLU A 290 3.31 22.07 -14.98
N ASP A 291 3.67 23.14 -14.23
CA ASP A 291 3.19 24.50 -14.47
C ASP A 291 4.26 25.30 -15.21
N TYR A 292 3.95 25.63 -16.47
CA TYR A 292 4.82 26.42 -17.33
C TYR A 292 4.68 27.93 -17.11
N ALA A 293 3.67 28.37 -16.35
CA ALA A 293 3.48 29.79 -16.00
C ALA A 293 4.28 30.21 -14.76
N SER A 294 5.08 29.31 -14.16
CA SER A 294 5.91 29.61 -13.01
C SER A 294 6.90 30.74 -13.33
N PRO A 295 7.06 31.75 -12.45
CA PRO A 295 8.05 32.81 -12.63
C PRO A 295 9.50 32.34 -12.42
N GLU A 296 9.70 31.13 -11.98
CA GLU A 296 11.03 30.53 -11.83
C GLU A 296 11.62 30.20 -13.20
N HIS A 297 12.97 30.18 -13.32
CA HIS A 297 13.66 29.87 -14.59
C HIS A 297 13.64 28.38 -14.96
N GLN A 298 12.68 27.64 -14.39
CA GLN A 298 12.41 26.22 -14.67
C GLN A 298 10.92 25.91 -14.48
N VAL A 299 10.46 24.84 -15.10
CA VAL A 299 9.12 24.30 -14.89
C VAL A 299 8.98 23.86 -13.42
N LYS A 300 7.85 24.20 -12.81
CA LYS A 300 7.54 23.81 -11.45
C LYS A 300 6.47 22.74 -11.43
N GLU A 301 6.75 21.65 -10.74
CA GLU A 301 5.70 20.69 -10.38
C GLU A 301 4.83 21.31 -9.28
N ILE A 302 3.55 21.44 -9.57
CA ILE A 302 2.53 21.84 -8.59
C ILE A 302 1.69 20.62 -8.26
N ARG A 303 1.40 20.42 -6.97
CA ARG A 303 0.55 19.34 -6.46
C ARG A 303 -0.63 19.94 -5.71
N TYR A 304 -1.84 19.41 -5.99
CA TYR A 304 -3.05 19.72 -5.24
C TYR A 304 -3.45 18.52 -4.42
N ILE A 305 -3.84 18.72 -3.15
CA ILE A 305 -4.33 17.62 -2.31
C ILE A 305 -5.67 17.09 -2.83
N THR A 306 -5.91 15.80 -2.65
CA THR A 306 -7.24 15.23 -2.86
C THR A 306 -8.06 15.39 -1.58
N ARG A 307 -9.27 15.94 -1.70
CA ARG A 307 -10.20 16.15 -0.58
C ARG A 307 -11.63 16.32 -1.06
N TRP A 308 -12.59 16.07 -0.19
CA TRP A 308 -13.98 16.38 -0.45
C TRP A 308 -14.23 17.89 -0.48
N ARG A 309 -15.19 18.32 -1.29
CA ARG A 309 -15.69 19.71 -1.26
C ARG A 309 -16.62 19.87 -0.07
N LEU A 310 -16.15 20.48 1.01
CA LEU A 310 -16.95 20.94 2.12
C LEU A 310 -17.00 22.47 2.12
N GLU A 311 -18.20 23.02 2.00
CA GLU A 311 -18.47 24.44 2.04
C GLU A 311 -19.54 24.70 3.11
N LYS A 312 -19.33 25.70 3.96
CA LYS A 312 -20.29 26.02 5.02
C LYS A 312 -21.64 26.49 4.46
N LYS A 313 -22.72 25.94 5.02
CA LYS A 313 -24.07 26.42 4.72
C LYS A 313 -24.29 27.84 5.24
N ASP A 314 -23.79 28.12 6.45
CA ASP A 314 -23.68 29.48 7.00
C ASP A 314 -22.19 29.85 7.04
N ALA A 315 -21.75 30.67 6.05
CA ALA A 315 -20.40 31.15 5.95
C ALA A 315 -19.92 32.01 7.12
N ASN A 316 -20.86 32.53 7.95
CA ASN A 316 -20.54 33.38 9.10
C ASN A 316 -20.41 32.63 10.42
N ALA A 317 -20.88 31.40 10.51
CA ALA A 317 -20.75 30.60 11.71
C ALA A 317 -19.35 30.02 11.86
N ASP A 318 -18.83 29.96 13.08
CA ASP A 318 -17.58 29.27 13.37
C ASP A 318 -17.69 27.78 13.05
N VAL A 319 -18.82 27.17 13.42
CA VAL A 319 -19.16 25.78 13.07
C VAL A 319 -20.52 25.76 12.37
N SER A 320 -20.60 25.19 11.17
CA SER A 320 -21.80 25.11 10.34
C SER A 320 -22.00 23.69 9.80
N ASP A 321 -23.24 23.36 9.45
CA ASP A 321 -23.49 22.23 8.56
C ASP A 321 -22.83 22.52 7.19
N PRO A 322 -22.31 21.51 6.47
CA PRO A 322 -21.87 21.69 5.10
C PRO A 322 -23.10 21.83 4.16
N LYS A 323 -22.94 22.49 3.03
CA LYS A 323 -23.94 22.53 1.95
C LYS A 323 -24.28 21.11 1.46
N LYS A 324 -23.26 20.26 1.31
CA LYS A 324 -23.37 18.84 0.96
C LYS A 324 -22.48 18.03 1.91
N PRO A 325 -23.05 17.16 2.75
CA PRO A 325 -22.29 16.28 3.62
C PRO A 325 -21.65 15.14 2.81
N ILE A 326 -20.59 14.55 3.35
CA ILE A 326 -20.01 13.28 2.89
C ILE A 326 -20.93 12.16 3.39
N VAL A 327 -21.45 11.34 2.49
CA VAL A 327 -22.40 10.27 2.85
C VAL A 327 -21.84 8.93 2.39
N PHE A 328 -21.67 8.00 3.33
CA PHE A 328 -21.34 6.61 3.02
C PHE A 328 -22.56 5.71 3.23
N TYR A 329 -22.82 4.84 2.27
CA TYR A 329 -23.86 3.83 2.34
C TYR A 329 -23.29 2.47 2.71
N VAL A 330 -23.81 1.87 3.79
CA VAL A 330 -23.46 0.49 4.17
C VAL A 330 -24.16 -0.46 3.20
N GLY A 331 -23.40 -1.14 2.36
CA GLY A 331 -23.89 -1.98 1.28
C GLY A 331 -24.83 -3.11 1.75
N ARG A 332 -25.70 -3.59 0.85
CA ARG A 332 -26.67 -4.65 1.14
C ARG A 332 -26.01 -5.97 1.57
N GLY A 333 -24.81 -6.26 1.10
CA GLY A 333 -24.05 -7.48 1.41
C GLY A 333 -23.35 -7.48 2.79
N VAL A 334 -23.38 -6.37 3.54
CA VAL A 334 -22.78 -6.30 4.88
C VAL A 334 -23.63 -7.11 5.87
N PRO A 335 -23.05 -8.08 6.62
CA PRO A 335 -23.79 -8.81 7.64
C PRO A 335 -24.40 -7.90 8.71
N ASP A 336 -25.68 -8.13 9.07
CA ASP A 336 -26.46 -7.24 9.95
C ASP A 336 -25.77 -6.95 11.29
N LYS A 337 -25.11 -7.95 11.89
CA LYS A 337 -24.43 -7.80 13.17
C LYS A 337 -23.25 -6.82 13.12
N TRP A 338 -22.66 -6.57 11.92
CA TRP A 338 -21.55 -5.65 11.75
C TRP A 338 -21.95 -4.23 11.35
N ARG A 339 -23.17 -4.03 10.83
CA ARG A 339 -23.65 -2.72 10.37
C ARG A 339 -23.51 -1.59 11.43
N PRO A 340 -23.87 -1.78 12.70
CA PRO A 340 -23.72 -0.72 13.72
C PRO A 340 -22.24 -0.32 13.91
N TRP A 341 -21.32 -1.29 13.85
CA TRP A 341 -19.91 -1.03 14.04
C TRP A 341 -19.27 -0.33 12.84
N ILE A 342 -19.69 -0.67 11.62
CA ILE A 342 -19.28 0.02 10.41
C ILE A 342 -19.74 1.48 10.43
N LYS A 343 -20.98 1.75 10.77
CA LYS A 343 -21.49 3.12 10.93
C LYS A 343 -20.71 3.91 11.99
N LYS A 344 -20.41 3.28 13.12
CA LYS A 344 -19.57 3.88 14.16
C LYS A 344 -18.18 4.25 13.64
N GLY A 345 -17.56 3.40 12.80
CA GLY A 345 -16.27 3.68 12.19
C GLY A 345 -16.31 4.86 11.21
N ILE A 346 -17.37 4.97 10.41
CA ILE A 346 -17.56 6.11 9.50
C ILE A 346 -17.69 7.43 10.29
N GLU A 347 -18.57 7.45 11.27
CA GLU A 347 -18.93 8.66 12.03
C GLU A 347 -17.86 9.06 13.05
N ALA A 348 -16.85 8.20 13.28
CA ALA A 348 -15.73 8.51 14.16
C ALA A 348 -14.94 9.76 13.74
N TRP A 349 -14.95 10.14 12.45
CA TRP A 349 -14.31 11.35 11.93
C TRP A 349 -15.06 12.64 12.23
N GLN A 350 -16.33 12.59 12.66
CA GLN A 350 -17.14 13.79 12.92
C GLN A 350 -16.48 14.82 13.87
N PRO A 351 -15.83 14.43 15.00
CA PRO A 351 -15.16 15.39 15.87
C PRO A 351 -13.99 16.12 15.19
N ALA A 352 -13.26 15.46 14.25
CA ALA A 352 -12.19 16.10 13.51
C ALA A 352 -12.75 17.16 12.53
N PHE A 353 -13.88 16.88 11.89
CA PHE A 353 -14.59 17.88 11.07
C PHE A 353 -15.16 19.03 11.89
N GLU A 354 -15.66 18.79 13.09
CA GLU A 354 -16.13 19.86 13.99
C GLU A 354 -15.00 20.83 14.33
N LYS A 355 -13.80 20.31 14.60
CA LYS A 355 -12.61 21.15 14.79
C LYS A 355 -12.25 21.96 13.53
N ALA A 356 -12.50 21.42 12.34
CA ALA A 356 -12.33 22.12 11.07
C ALA A 356 -13.48 23.10 10.74
N GLY A 357 -14.50 23.19 11.61
CA GLY A 357 -15.64 24.12 11.50
C GLY A 357 -16.88 23.52 10.83
N PHE A 358 -17.02 22.19 10.77
CA PHE A 358 -18.14 21.50 10.13
C PHE A 358 -18.81 20.50 11.09
N LYS A 359 -20.05 20.72 11.48
CA LYS A 359 -20.91 19.72 12.14
C LYS A 359 -21.68 18.92 11.08
N ASN A 360 -22.04 17.67 11.39
CA ASN A 360 -22.74 16.77 10.47
C ASN A 360 -22.06 16.64 9.09
N ALA A 361 -20.73 16.67 9.08
CA ALA A 361 -19.94 16.65 7.85
C ALA A 361 -19.90 15.28 7.20
N ILE A 362 -19.90 14.22 8.00
CA ILE A 362 -19.86 12.83 7.54
C ILE A 362 -21.01 12.04 8.14
N ILE A 363 -21.69 11.25 7.31
CA ILE A 363 -22.95 10.57 7.69
C ILE A 363 -22.92 9.14 7.16
N ALA A 364 -23.27 8.19 8.02
CA ALA A 364 -23.46 6.79 7.65
C ALA A 364 -24.93 6.48 7.42
N LYS A 365 -25.27 5.82 6.31
CA LYS A 365 -26.62 5.37 5.98
C LYS A 365 -26.61 3.89 5.58
N ASP A 366 -27.75 3.22 5.75
CA ASP A 366 -27.94 1.94 5.08
C ASP A 366 -28.26 2.14 3.61
N ALA A 367 -27.77 1.26 2.76
CA ALA A 367 -28.22 1.20 1.37
C ALA A 367 -29.73 0.94 1.30
N PRO A 368 -30.47 1.62 0.40
CA PRO A 368 -31.91 1.36 0.22
C PRO A 368 -32.15 -0.13 -0.09
N SER A 369 -33.28 -0.64 0.39
CA SER A 369 -33.70 -2.01 -0.01
C SER A 369 -34.06 -2.05 -1.51
N GLU A 370 -34.06 -3.23 -2.10
CA GLU A 370 -34.52 -3.39 -3.50
C GLU A 370 -35.97 -2.96 -3.71
N LYS A 371 -36.78 -3.00 -2.63
CA LYS A 371 -38.18 -2.56 -2.66
C LYS A 371 -38.28 -1.05 -2.69
N ASP A 372 -37.41 -0.33 -1.95
CA ASP A 372 -37.42 1.12 -1.83
C ASP A 372 -36.76 1.80 -3.04
N ASP A 373 -35.67 1.22 -3.54
CA ASP A 373 -34.97 1.69 -4.74
C ASP A 373 -34.40 0.48 -5.51
N PRO A 374 -35.13 -0.02 -6.53
CA PRO A 374 -34.68 -1.16 -7.34
C PRO A 374 -33.53 -0.81 -8.28
N ASP A 375 -33.31 0.46 -8.57
CA ASP A 375 -32.23 0.93 -9.45
C ASP A 375 -30.97 1.35 -8.70
N TRP A 376 -31.00 1.36 -7.35
CA TRP A 376 -29.80 1.64 -6.55
C TRP A 376 -28.73 0.56 -6.78
N ASP A 377 -27.53 1.03 -7.08
CA ASP A 377 -26.37 0.17 -7.33
C ASP A 377 -25.18 0.68 -6.48
N ALA A 378 -24.46 -0.23 -5.87
CA ALA A 378 -23.28 0.11 -5.06
C ALA A 378 -22.14 0.70 -5.89
N GLU A 379 -22.11 0.39 -7.18
CA GLU A 379 -21.09 0.85 -8.13
C GLU A 379 -21.49 2.16 -8.84
N ASP A 380 -22.65 2.75 -8.53
CA ASP A 380 -23.08 4.02 -9.09
C ASP A 380 -22.29 5.16 -8.46
N ALA A 381 -21.50 5.86 -9.25
CA ALA A 381 -20.62 6.94 -8.81
C ALA A 381 -21.28 8.15 -8.11
N ARG A 382 -22.61 8.16 -7.98
CA ARG A 382 -23.32 9.12 -7.13
C ARG A 382 -23.28 8.77 -5.64
N TYR A 383 -22.88 7.53 -5.31
CA TYR A 383 -22.90 6.99 -3.95
C TYR A 383 -21.50 6.50 -3.55
N SER A 384 -21.04 6.91 -2.39
CA SER A 384 -19.90 6.28 -1.75
C SER A 384 -20.39 5.14 -0.88
N THR A 385 -19.76 3.98 -1.00
CA THR A 385 -20.26 2.75 -0.38
C THR A 385 -19.22 2.05 0.47
N ILE A 386 -19.70 1.23 1.44
CA ILE A 386 -18.87 0.22 2.08
C ILE A 386 -19.40 -1.16 1.67
N GLN A 387 -18.58 -1.88 0.93
CA GLN A 387 -18.94 -3.17 0.37
C GLN A 387 -18.29 -4.32 1.15
N TRP A 388 -19.02 -5.41 1.33
CA TRP A 388 -18.53 -6.63 1.95
C TRP A 388 -18.26 -7.69 0.90
N LEU A 389 -16.99 -8.09 0.75
CA LEU A 389 -16.55 -9.01 -0.29
C LEU A 389 -16.24 -10.39 0.31
N PRO A 390 -16.88 -11.47 -0.16
CA PRO A 390 -16.61 -12.84 0.30
C PRO A 390 -15.27 -13.33 -0.29
N SER A 391 -14.19 -12.99 0.39
CA SER A 391 -12.82 -13.31 -0.04
C SER A 391 -12.00 -13.80 1.14
N THR A 392 -11.03 -14.68 0.87
CA THR A 392 -10.03 -15.14 1.85
C THR A 392 -8.87 -14.18 2.05
N ILE A 393 -8.90 -13.04 1.37
CA ILE A 393 -7.89 -11.98 1.52
C ILE A 393 -8.05 -11.32 2.89
N GLU A 394 -6.92 -11.19 3.59
CA GLU A 394 -6.84 -10.59 4.91
C GLU A 394 -6.52 -9.09 4.76
N ASN A 395 -7.48 -8.30 4.23
CA ASN A 395 -7.29 -6.88 3.96
C ASN A 395 -8.62 -6.11 3.96
N ALA A 396 -8.51 -4.76 3.94
CA ALA A 396 -9.52 -3.80 3.55
C ALA A 396 -8.86 -2.75 2.65
N GLN A 397 -9.64 -1.94 1.93
CA GLN A 397 -9.14 -0.87 1.06
C GLN A 397 -10.12 0.29 1.03
N GLY A 398 -9.63 1.52 1.14
CA GLY A 398 -10.42 2.76 1.03
C GLY A 398 -9.99 3.64 -0.15
N PRO A 399 -10.14 3.21 -1.40
CA PRO A 399 -9.82 4.04 -2.55
C PRO A 399 -10.82 5.20 -2.70
N HIS A 400 -10.44 6.22 -3.47
CA HIS A 400 -11.33 7.30 -3.87
C HIS A 400 -11.11 7.70 -5.32
N VAL A 401 -12.15 8.25 -5.91
CA VAL A 401 -12.16 8.82 -7.26
C VAL A 401 -12.19 10.34 -7.15
N HIS A 402 -11.33 11.03 -7.89
CA HIS A 402 -11.19 12.48 -7.79
C HIS A 402 -11.11 13.18 -9.15
N ASP A 403 -11.52 14.43 -9.20
CA ASP A 403 -11.32 15.33 -10.32
C ASP A 403 -9.83 15.71 -10.45
N PRO A 404 -9.13 15.32 -11.51
CA PRO A 404 -7.70 15.62 -11.65
C PRO A 404 -7.40 17.11 -11.88
N ARG A 405 -8.40 17.95 -12.14
CA ARG A 405 -8.23 19.40 -12.29
C ARG A 405 -7.93 20.07 -10.95
N THR A 406 -8.51 19.54 -9.84
CA THR A 406 -8.54 20.23 -8.54
C THR A 406 -8.20 19.34 -7.35
N GLY A 407 -8.23 18.01 -7.51
CA GLY A 407 -8.17 17.05 -6.42
C GLY A 407 -9.50 16.87 -5.65
N GLU A 408 -10.64 17.38 -6.18
CA GLU A 408 -11.95 17.16 -5.55
C GLU A 408 -12.31 15.68 -5.56
N ILE A 409 -12.49 15.06 -4.39
CA ILE A 409 -13.01 13.69 -4.28
C ILE A 409 -14.49 13.71 -4.64
N LEU A 410 -14.88 12.87 -5.59
CA LEU A 410 -16.24 12.78 -6.11
C LEU A 410 -16.99 11.58 -5.53
N GLU A 411 -16.27 10.49 -5.29
CA GLU A 411 -16.82 9.22 -4.83
C GLU A 411 -15.72 8.39 -4.15
N ALA A 412 -16.08 7.46 -3.24
CA ALA A 412 -15.16 6.53 -2.61
C ALA A 412 -15.88 5.22 -2.21
N ASP A 413 -15.36 4.09 -2.70
CA ASP A 413 -15.85 2.75 -2.34
C ASP A 413 -14.87 2.03 -1.43
N ILE A 414 -15.30 1.73 -0.21
CA ILE A 414 -14.51 1.00 0.77
C ILE A 414 -14.82 -0.50 0.65
N LEU A 415 -13.78 -1.30 0.46
CA LEU A 415 -13.86 -2.73 0.24
C LEU A 415 -13.43 -3.48 1.50
N MET A 416 -14.37 -4.18 2.14
CA MET A 416 -14.13 -5.01 3.32
C MET A 416 -14.08 -6.49 2.91
N TYR A 417 -12.89 -7.08 2.83
CA TYR A 417 -12.74 -8.51 2.55
C TYR A 417 -13.07 -9.33 3.79
N HIS A 418 -13.80 -10.45 3.62
CA HIS A 418 -14.32 -11.22 4.76
C HIS A 418 -13.23 -11.64 5.77
N ASN A 419 -12.06 -12.03 5.29
CA ASN A 419 -10.96 -12.45 6.16
C ASN A 419 -10.22 -11.30 6.87
N ILE A 420 -10.68 -10.05 6.75
CA ILE A 420 -10.27 -8.99 7.67
C ILE A 420 -10.58 -9.37 9.13
N LEU A 421 -11.67 -10.13 9.36
CA LEU A 421 -12.01 -10.68 10.68
C LEU A 421 -10.90 -11.56 11.23
N LYS A 422 -10.34 -12.46 10.39
CA LYS A 422 -9.22 -13.31 10.76
C LYS A 422 -7.97 -12.49 11.09
N LEU A 423 -7.64 -11.50 10.26
CA LEU A 423 -6.48 -10.64 10.45
C LEU A 423 -6.55 -9.89 11.79
N GLN A 424 -7.69 -9.26 12.06
CA GLN A 424 -7.92 -8.51 13.30
C GLN A 424 -7.88 -9.42 14.53
N ARG A 425 -8.50 -10.61 14.45
CA ARG A 425 -8.43 -11.63 15.50
C ARG A 425 -6.98 -12.02 15.81
N ASP A 426 -6.19 -12.33 14.78
CA ASP A 426 -4.83 -12.84 14.93
C ASP A 426 -3.93 -11.78 15.57
N TRP A 427 -4.00 -10.54 15.10
CA TRP A 427 -3.21 -9.44 15.67
C TRP A 427 -3.62 -9.08 17.09
N TYR A 428 -4.93 -8.95 17.34
CA TYR A 428 -5.41 -8.62 18.70
C TYR A 428 -5.00 -9.69 19.71
N PHE A 429 -5.11 -10.96 19.29
CA PHE A 429 -4.72 -12.08 20.13
C PHE A 429 -3.25 -12.01 20.56
N VAL A 430 -2.33 -11.77 19.62
CA VAL A 430 -0.89 -11.77 19.95
C VAL A 430 -0.41 -10.48 20.59
N GLN A 431 -1.03 -9.33 20.33
CA GLN A 431 -0.59 -8.03 20.80
C GLN A 431 -1.28 -7.57 22.09
N ALA A 432 -2.60 -7.76 22.20
CA ALA A 432 -3.42 -7.14 23.24
C ALA A 432 -4.09 -8.13 24.22
N SER A 433 -4.24 -9.40 23.87
CA SER A 433 -4.98 -10.35 24.72
C SER A 433 -4.43 -10.54 26.14
N PRO A 434 -3.13 -10.33 26.48
CA PRO A 434 -2.70 -10.34 27.86
C PRO A 434 -3.38 -9.26 28.73
N ASN A 435 -3.85 -8.18 28.11
CA ASN A 435 -4.42 -7.01 28.78
C ASN A 435 -5.97 -6.97 28.68
N ASP A 436 -6.60 -7.88 27.90
CA ASP A 436 -8.05 -8.01 27.75
C ASP A 436 -8.48 -9.47 27.83
N LEU A 437 -9.18 -9.83 28.88
CA LEU A 437 -9.68 -11.20 29.10
C LEU A 437 -10.59 -11.70 27.97
N ARG A 438 -11.29 -10.79 27.27
CA ARG A 438 -12.12 -11.13 26.11
C ARG A 438 -11.28 -11.70 24.95
N GLY A 439 -10.00 -11.25 24.86
CA GLY A 439 -9.04 -11.67 23.83
C GLY A 439 -8.34 -13.00 24.11
N GLN A 440 -8.42 -13.54 25.33
CA GLN A 440 -7.62 -14.72 25.76
C GLN A 440 -8.23 -16.07 25.34
N LYS A 441 -9.36 -16.07 24.65
CA LYS A 441 -10.01 -17.30 24.14
C LYS A 441 -10.56 -17.07 22.73
N LEU A 442 -10.39 -18.07 21.87
CA LEU A 442 -10.87 -18.02 20.50
C LEU A 442 -12.09 -18.93 20.27
N PRO A 443 -13.07 -18.48 19.44
CA PRO A 443 -13.14 -17.20 18.73
C PRO A 443 -13.38 -16.03 19.67
N LEU A 444 -12.99 -14.82 19.22
CA LEU A 444 -13.28 -13.59 19.94
C LEU A 444 -14.81 -13.33 20.02
N PRO A 445 -15.31 -12.72 21.08
CA PRO A 445 -16.73 -12.36 21.17
C PRO A 445 -17.10 -11.29 20.14
N ASP A 446 -18.37 -11.27 19.71
CA ASP A 446 -18.86 -10.41 18.63
C ASP A 446 -18.73 -8.90 18.94
N ASP A 447 -18.87 -8.50 20.19
CA ASP A 447 -18.69 -7.11 20.62
C ASP A 447 -17.24 -6.64 20.41
N LEU A 448 -16.27 -7.43 20.86
CA LEU A 448 -14.85 -7.13 20.63
C LEU A 448 -14.53 -7.12 19.12
N MET A 449 -14.99 -8.11 18.37
CA MET A 449 -14.78 -8.14 16.92
C MET A 449 -15.41 -6.92 16.23
N GLY A 450 -16.55 -6.45 16.71
CA GLY A 450 -17.19 -5.22 16.23
C GLY A 450 -16.33 -3.98 16.49
N GLU A 451 -15.73 -3.84 17.68
CA GLU A 451 -14.78 -2.76 17.99
C GLU A 451 -13.59 -2.77 17.03
N LEU A 452 -13.02 -3.97 16.74
CA LEU A 452 -11.91 -4.14 15.80
C LEU A 452 -12.31 -3.76 14.36
N LEU A 453 -13.53 -4.11 13.93
CA LEU A 453 -14.04 -3.69 12.62
C LEU A 453 -14.27 -2.18 12.54
N ALA A 454 -14.78 -1.54 13.59
CA ALA A 454 -14.95 -0.09 13.64
C ALA A 454 -13.59 0.62 13.48
N TYR A 455 -12.53 0.10 14.12
CA TYR A 455 -11.16 0.59 13.94
C TYR A 455 -10.72 0.54 12.46
N VAL A 456 -10.86 -0.62 11.81
CA VAL A 456 -10.50 -0.76 10.39
C VAL A 456 -11.28 0.19 9.52
N VAL A 457 -12.61 0.29 9.70
CA VAL A 457 -13.45 1.20 8.92
C VAL A 457 -13.05 2.66 9.13
N THR A 458 -12.69 3.06 10.35
CA THR A 458 -12.19 4.42 10.61
C THR A 458 -10.91 4.71 9.82
N HIS A 459 -10.00 3.74 9.74
CA HIS A 459 -8.77 3.83 8.95
C HIS A 459 -9.06 3.96 7.44
N GLU A 460 -9.89 3.06 6.89
CA GLU A 460 -10.23 3.08 5.45
C GLU A 460 -11.02 4.33 5.05
N VAL A 461 -11.89 4.83 5.92
CA VAL A 461 -12.54 6.13 5.73
C VAL A 461 -11.50 7.24 5.67
N GLY A 462 -10.46 7.21 6.49
CA GLY A 462 -9.36 8.17 6.42
C GLY A 462 -8.71 8.24 5.04
N HIS A 463 -8.45 7.10 4.40
CA HIS A 463 -7.97 7.06 3.02
C HIS A 463 -8.96 7.70 2.04
N SER A 464 -10.24 7.43 2.20
CA SER A 464 -11.30 8.01 1.37
C SER A 464 -11.56 9.51 1.67
N LEU A 465 -10.99 10.05 2.74
CA LEU A 465 -10.94 11.49 3.04
C LEU A 465 -9.67 12.18 2.50
N GLY A 466 -8.77 11.43 1.85
CA GLY A 466 -7.56 11.96 1.24
C GLY A 466 -6.28 11.73 2.05
N PHE A 467 -6.31 11.01 3.17
CA PHE A 467 -5.14 10.78 4.02
C PHE A 467 -4.36 9.52 3.62
N PRO A 468 -3.07 9.62 3.27
CA PRO A 468 -2.17 8.47 3.20
C PRO A 468 -1.78 7.99 4.61
N HIS A 469 -1.05 6.89 4.69
CA HIS A 469 -0.48 6.44 5.96
C HIS A 469 0.47 7.47 6.57
N ASN A 470 0.43 7.62 7.89
CA ASN A 470 1.38 8.41 8.66
C ASN A 470 2.18 7.52 9.62
N MET A 471 3.25 6.90 9.14
CA MET A 471 4.08 5.95 9.91
C MET A 471 4.94 6.59 11.00
N LYS A 472 4.79 7.89 11.23
CA LYS A 472 5.48 8.61 12.32
C LYS A 472 4.61 8.78 13.56
N ALA A 473 3.32 8.52 13.44
CA ALA A 473 2.37 8.77 14.52
C ALA A 473 2.52 7.78 15.68
N SER A 474 2.85 6.51 15.40
CA SER A 474 3.11 5.46 16.41
C SER A 474 4.26 5.79 17.34
N SER A 475 5.31 6.47 16.85
CA SER A 475 6.49 6.85 17.61
C SER A 475 6.35 8.16 18.41
N SER A 476 5.18 8.81 18.31
CA SER A 476 4.95 10.14 18.93
C SER A 476 4.74 10.09 20.43
N TYR A 477 4.36 8.94 20.99
CA TYR A 477 4.07 8.77 22.41
C TYR A 477 5.20 8.06 23.14
N THR A 478 5.40 8.38 24.42
CA THR A 478 6.35 7.62 25.25
C THR A 478 5.72 6.30 25.72
N VAL A 479 6.55 5.37 26.14
CA VAL A 479 6.11 4.09 26.75
C VAL A 479 5.22 4.32 27.97
N GLU A 480 5.51 5.34 28.79
CA GLU A 480 4.71 5.71 29.96
C GLU A 480 3.32 6.22 29.56
N GLN A 481 3.25 7.06 28.52
CA GLN A 481 1.97 7.55 27.97
C GLN A 481 1.11 6.42 27.43
N LEU A 482 1.70 5.45 26.74
CA LEU A 482 0.99 4.29 26.19
C LEU A 482 0.44 3.35 27.28
N ARG A 483 0.99 3.41 28.50
CA ARG A 483 0.56 2.65 29.67
C ARG A 483 -0.38 3.43 30.59
N ASP A 484 -0.57 4.72 30.35
CA ASP A 484 -1.45 5.59 31.13
C ASP A 484 -2.89 5.54 30.59
N PRO A 485 -3.88 5.05 31.38
CA PRO A 485 -5.28 4.97 30.97
C PRO A 485 -5.91 6.35 30.71
N ALA A 486 -5.51 7.40 31.42
CA ALA A 486 -6.03 8.74 31.22
C ALA A 486 -5.49 9.35 29.92
N PHE A 487 -4.22 9.16 29.63
CA PHE A 487 -3.60 9.60 28.38
C PHE A 487 -4.18 8.88 27.17
N THR A 488 -4.20 7.53 27.19
CA THR A 488 -4.68 6.73 26.05
C THR A 488 -6.19 6.89 25.81
N LYS A 489 -6.98 7.16 26.84
CA LYS A 489 -8.39 7.51 26.70
C LYS A 489 -8.61 8.81 25.93
N LYS A 490 -7.73 9.80 26.14
CA LYS A 490 -7.83 11.12 25.52
C LYS A 490 -7.22 11.17 24.11
N ASN A 491 -6.09 10.55 23.92
CA ASN A 491 -5.25 10.73 22.72
C ASN A 491 -5.17 9.47 21.83
N GLY A 492 -5.79 8.35 22.23
CA GLY A 492 -5.61 7.07 21.54
C GLY A 492 -4.28 6.40 21.86
N THR A 493 -3.94 5.38 21.10
CA THR A 493 -2.70 4.58 21.24
C THR A 493 -1.59 5.02 20.27
N GLU A 494 -1.93 5.89 19.35
CA GLU A 494 -1.03 6.50 18.35
C GLU A 494 -1.59 7.87 17.96
N ALA A 495 -0.75 8.76 17.43
CA ALA A 495 -1.16 10.14 17.15
C ALA A 495 -2.08 10.24 15.91
N SER A 496 -2.16 9.21 15.08
CA SER A 496 -3.02 9.13 13.91
C SER A 496 -3.55 7.72 13.71
N ILE A 497 -4.85 7.62 13.41
CA ILE A 497 -5.49 6.37 12.98
C ILE A 497 -4.91 5.86 11.64
N MET A 498 -4.21 6.73 10.90
CA MET A 498 -3.59 6.40 9.61
C MET A 498 -2.20 5.75 9.75
N ASP A 499 -1.73 5.48 10.97
CA ASP A 499 -0.57 4.63 11.22
C ASP A 499 -0.98 3.14 11.26
N TYR A 500 -0.01 2.27 11.26
CA TYR A 500 -0.16 0.83 11.47
C TYR A 500 0.41 0.39 12.82
N GLY A 501 0.25 1.19 13.88
CA GLY A 501 0.65 0.80 15.24
C GLY A 501 -0.13 -0.40 15.78
N ARG A 502 -1.28 -0.71 15.17
CA ARG A 502 -2.15 -1.84 15.49
C ARG A 502 -2.70 -1.74 16.91
N PHE A 503 -2.44 -2.74 17.76
CA PHE A 503 -2.97 -2.77 19.11
C PHE A 503 -1.88 -2.49 20.14
N ASN A 504 -2.25 -1.85 21.24
CA ASN A 504 -1.30 -1.39 22.25
C ASN A 504 -0.63 -2.57 22.98
N TYR A 505 0.40 -3.13 22.36
CA TYR A 505 1.23 -4.21 22.91
C TYR A 505 2.19 -3.73 24.00
N VAL A 506 2.34 -2.43 24.18
CA VAL A 506 3.20 -1.81 25.22
C VAL A 506 2.53 -1.87 26.58
N ALA A 507 1.20 -1.77 26.64
CA ALA A 507 0.41 -1.92 27.86
C ALA A 507 0.68 -3.26 28.54
N GLN A 508 0.63 -3.27 29.87
CA GLN A 508 0.84 -4.47 30.70
C GLN A 508 -0.41 -4.77 31.52
N PRO A 509 -0.64 -6.03 31.92
CA PRO A 509 -1.76 -6.37 32.81
C PRO A 509 -1.81 -5.49 34.05
N GLY A 510 -2.96 -4.86 34.28
CA GLY A 510 -3.18 -3.92 35.40
C GLY A 510 -3.01 -2.44 35.04
N ASP A 511 -2.46 -2.08 33.90
CA ASP A 511 -2.31 -0.67 33.48
C ASP A 511 -3.68 0.00 33.21
N GLY A 512 -4.64 -0.75 32.67
CA GLY A 512 -5.97 -0.22 32.30
C GLY A 512 -5.96 0.73 31.09
N ALA A 513 -4.86 0.76 30.34
CA ALA A 513 -4.70 1.59 29.15
C ALA A 513 -5.61 1.11 28.00
N HIS A 514 -5.99 2.00 27.10
CA HIS A 514 -6.70 1.64 25.88
C HIS A 514 -5.81 0.79 24.96
N LEU A 515 -6.44 -0.17 24.26
CA LEU A 515 -5.73 -1.17 23.45
C LEU A 515 -5.96 -1.00 21.95
N ILE A 516 -7.05 -0.36 21.56
CA ILE A 516 -7.48 -0.19 20.16
C ILE A 516 -7.25 1.27 19.76
N PRO A 517 -6.60 1.54 18.61
CA PRO A 517 -6.44 2.89 18.10
C PRO A 517 -7.77 3.62 17.85
N VAL A 518 -7.73 4.93 17.98
CA VAL A 518 -8.82 5.84 17.65
C VAL A 518 -8.24 7.06 16.92
N ILE A 519 -9.08 7.94 16.40
CA ILE A 519 -8.67 9.22 15.82
C ILE A 519 -7.80 9.99 16.82
N GLY A 520 -6.59 10.33 16.41
CA GLY A 520 -5.57 10.93 17.26
C GLY A 520 -5.33 12.43 16.96
N PRO A 521 -4.44 13.07 17.71
CA PRO A 521 -4.12 14.50 17.57
C PRO A 521 -3.70 14.91 16.14
N TYR A 522 -2.97 14.05 15.44
CA TYR A 522 -2.59 14.30 14.04
C TYR A 522 -3.81 14.34 13.12
N ASP A 523 -4.76 13.45 13.28
CA ASP A 523 -5.96 13.38 12.44
C ASP A 523 -6.80 14.66 12.58
N PHE A 524 -6.94 15.17 13.79
CA PHE A 524 -7.55 16.48 14.03
C PHE A 524 -6.79 17.61 13.36
N PHE A 525 -5.47 17.61 13.44
CA PHE A 525 -4.60 18.61 12.84
C PHE A 525 -4.67 18.57 11.30
N ALA A 526 -4.56 17.39 10.71
CA ALA A 526 -4.59 17.20 9.26
C ALA A 526 -5.97 17.55 8.68
N THR A 527 -7.06 17.17 9.38
CA THR A 527 -8.43 17.54 8.99
C THR A 527 -8.64 19.06 9.07
N GLU A 528 -8.17 19.72 10.12
CA GLU A 528 -8.20 21.20 10.24
C GLU A 528 -7.46 21.84 9.06
N TRP A 529 -6.23 21.42 8.80
CA TRP A 529 -5.43 21.96 7.70
C TRP A 529 -6.05 21.69 6.32
N GLY A 530 -6.58 20.50 6.09
CA GLY A 530 -7.12 20.08 4.79
C GLY A 530 -8.51 20.65 4.49
N TYR A 531 -9.37 20.84 5.49
CA TYR A 531 -10.79 21.12 5.28
C TYR A 531 -11.27 22.48 5.80
N GLN A 532 -10.56 23.16 6.70
CA GLN A 532 -11.01 24.46 7.19
C GLN A 532 -11.18 25.46 6.05
N GLU A 533 -12.33 26.18 6.03
CA GLU A 533 -12.57 27.31 5.15
C GLU A 533 -12.00 28.61 5.75
N PHE A 534 -11.38 29.44 4.90
CA PHE A 534 -10.85 30.74 5.26
C PHE A 534 -11.61 31.85 4.52
N LYS A 535 -12.44 32.57 5.23
CA LYS A 535 -13.24 33.69 4.68
C LYS A 535 -12.38 34.79 4.08
N ASP A 536 -11.23 35.08 4.74
CA ASP A 536 -10.35 36.21 4.41
C ASP A 536 -9.35 35.87 3.29
N ALA A 537 -9.36 34.64 2.77
CA ALA A 537 -8.50 34.22 1.68
C ALA A 537 -9.25 34.23 0.36
N SER A 538 -9.06 35.26 -0.45
CA SER A 538 -9.67 35.35 -1.79
C SER A 538 -8.89 34.58 -2.87
N ASN A 539 -7.61 34.28 -2.60
CA ASN A 539 -6.70 33.60 -3.51
C ASN A 539 -5.79 32.59 -2.79
N ARG A 540 -5.05 31.81 -3.58
CA ARG A 540 -4.15 30.74 -3.14
C ARG A 540 -3.03 31.23 -2.20
N ASP A 541 -2.45 32.41 -2.46
CA ASP A 541 -1.33 32.92 -1.66
C ASP A 541 -1.78 33.38 -0.27
N GLN A 542 -2.95 33.99 -0.17
CA GLN A 542 -3.56 34.35 1.10
C GLN A 542 -3.94 33.09 1.91
N GLU A 543 -4.47 32.07 1.25
CA GLU A 543 -4.76 30.79 1.91
C GLU A 543 -3.50 30.12 2.42
N LYS A 544 -2.41 30.10 1.61
CA LYS A 544 -1.11 29.54 1.99
C LYS A 544 -0.56 30.15 3.28
N ALA A 545 -0.67 31.49 3.44
CA ALA A 545 -0.21 32.19 4.64
C ALA A 545 -1.00 31.78 5.91
N LEU A 546 -2.29 31.44 5.78
CA LEU A 546 -3.11 30.94 6.88
C LEU A 546 -2.81 29.48 7.20
N LEU A 547 -2.65 28.65 6.19
CA LEU A 547 -2.27 27.24 6.32
C LEU A 547 -0.88 27.09 6.97
N GLU A 548 0.07 27.99 6.68
CA GLU A 548 1.39 28.00 7.31
C GLU A 548 1.31 28.14 8.82
N LYS A 549 0.38 28.94 9.35
CA LYS A 549 0.18 29.08 10.80
C LYS A 549 -0.27 27.78 11.46
N ILE A 550 -1.03 26.97 10.74
CA ILE A 550 -1.49 25.67 11.22
C ILE A 550 -0.33 24.69 11.19
N VAL A 551 0.35 24.55 10.03
CA VAL A 551 1.38 23.53 9.83
C VAL A 551 2.63 23.80 10.66
N ALA A 552 2.96 25.04 10.95
CA ALA A 552 4.11 25.40 11.78
C ALA A 552 4.05 24.81 13.20
N ARG A 553 2.87 24.48 13.70
CA ARG A 553 2.69 23.84 15.03
C ARG A 553 3.46 22.53 15.16
N GLN A 554 3.61 21.75 14.05
CA GLN A 554 4.31 20.46 14.04
C GLN A 554 5.81 20.54 14.39
N VAL A 555 6.42 21.72 14.27
CA VAL A 555 7.84 21.90 14.63
C VAL A 555 8.08 21.61 16.11
N ASN A 556 7.17 22.06 16.97
CA ASN A 556 7.28 21.96 18.43
C ASN A 556 6.45 20.82 19.04
N ASP A 557 5.55 20.21 18.26
CA ASP A 557 4.69 19.12 18.74
C ASP A 557 4.90 17.85 17.89
N PRO A 558 5.56 16.84 18.44
CA PRO A 558 5.81 15.59 17.73
C PRO A 558 4.51 14.84 17.33
N MET A 559 3.40 15.07 18.05
CA MET A 559 2.11 14.44 17.74
C MET A 559 1.50 14.96 16.42
N LEU A 560 2.01 16.04 15.85
CA LEU A 560 1.51 16.65 14.62
C LEU A 560 2.42 16.39 13.42
N ARG A 561 3.42 15.53 13.56
CA ARG A 561 4.38 15.25 12.50
C ARG A 561 3.86 14.19 11.54
N PHE A 562 4.24 14.36 10.29
CA PHE A 562 3.96 13.41 9.21
C PHE A 562 5.23 12.72 8.74
N GLY A 563 5.14 11.41 8.49
CA GLY A 563 6.21 10.62 7.90
C GLY A 563 5.68 9.52 6.99
N ASP A 564 6.23 9.46 5.78
CA ASP A 564 5.97 8.37 4.84
C ASP A 564 6.66 7.08 5.32
N PRO A 565 6.20 5.89 4.87
CA PRO A 565 6.91 4.65 5.14
C PRO A 565 8.35 4.71 4.62
N ASN A 566 9.32 4.60 5.54
CA ASN A 566 10.75 4.58 5.21
C ASN A 566 11.46 3.44 5.97
N PRO A 567 11.12 2.18 5.65
CA PRO A 567 11.60 1.04 6.39
C PRO A 567 13.14 0.91 6.30
N GLY A 568 13.76 0.75 7.46
CA GLY A 568 15.19 0.48 7.59
C GLY A 568 16.12 1.68 7.58
N VAL A 569 15.59 2.91 7.50
CA VAL A 569 16.38 4.15 7.62
C VAL A 569 15.94 4.95 8.84
N ASP A 570 14.67 5.40 8.88
CA ASP A 570 14.13 6.14 10.02
C ASP A 570 13.48 5.18 11.04
N PRO A 571 14.04 5.04 12.25
CA PRO A 571 13.47 4.16 13.27
C PRO A 571 12.17 4.71 13.90
N THR A 572 11.74 5.91 13.53
CA THR A 572 10.49 6.54 13.95
C THR A 572 9.40 6.54 12.88
N GLN A 573 9.64 5.85 11.75
CA GLN A 573 8.70 5.70 10.64
C GLN A 573 8.59 4.22 10.27
N GLN A 574 8.26 3.40 11.26
CA GLN A 574 8.12 1.95 11.08
C GLN A 574 6.65 1.58 10.94
N THR A 575 6.38 0.31 10.76
CA THR A 575 5.03 -0.24 10.73
C THR A 575 4.88 -1.23 11.86
N GLU A 576 3.70 -1.27 12.47
CA GLU A 576 3.35 -2.18 13.57
C GLU A 576 4.22 -1.98 14.82
N ASP A 577 4.82 -0.79 14.97
CA ASP A 577 5.55 -0.36 16.16
C ASP A 577 4.73 0.64 17.00
N LEU A 578 5.07 0.79 18.26
CA LEU A 578 4.51 1.79 19.17
C LEU A 578 5.59 2.33 20.08
N GLY A 579 5.49 3.63 20.36
CA GLY A 579 6.32 4.32 21.32
C GLY A 579 7.62 4.88 20.78
N SER A 580 8.05 5.98 21.37
CA SER A 580 9.27 6.71 20.98
C SER A 580 10.58 5.97 21.34
N ASP A 581 10.48 4.87 22.06
CA ASP A 581 11.58 4.01 22.49
C ASP A 581 11.34 2.57 22.03
N ALA A 582 11.83 2.21 20.84
CA ALA A 582 11.64 0.89 20.27
C ALA A 582 12.21 -0.25 21.14
N VAL A 583 13.32 -0.02 21.88
CA VAL A 583 13.93 -1.03 22.74
C VAL A 583 13.00 -1.36 23.89
N ARG A 584 12.54 -0.33 24.61
CA ARG A 584 11.69 -0.51 25.79
C ARG A 584 10.28 -0.99 25.40
N ALA A 585 9.72 -0.49 24.31
CA ALA A 585 8.44 -0.93 23.79
C ALA A 585 8.48 -2.42 23.41
N SER A 586 9.51 -2.84 22.65
CA SER A 586 9.69 -4.25 22.27
C SER A 586 9.97 -5.16 23.49
N GLU A 587 10.67 -4.68 24.53
CA GLU A 587 10.83 -5.46 25.76
C GLU A 587 9.48 -5.79 26.42
N LEU A 588 8.55 -4.81 26.43
CA LEU A 588 7.21 -5.00 26.97
C LEU A 588 6.35 -5.88 26.07
N GLY A 589 6.47 -5.72 24.75
CA GLY A 589 5.80 -6.58 23.75
C GLY A 589 6.23 -8.03 23.91
N LEU A 590 7.53 -8.31 24.00
CA LEU A 590 8.05 -9.67 24.24
C LEU A 590 7.54 -10.28 25.55
N LYS A 591 7.42 -9.49 26.63
CA LYS A 591 6.81 -9.95 27.90
C LYS A 591 5.34 -10.35 27.71
N ASN A 592 4.61 -9.62 26.85
CA ASN A 592 3.23 -9.99 26.51
C ASN A 592 3.18 -11.26 25.68
N LEU A 593 4.08 -11.43 24.70
CA LEU A 593 4.18 -12.67 23.92
C LEU A 593 4.52 -13.89 24.77
N ASP A 594 5.36 -13.75 25.82
CA ASP A 594 5.63 -14.81 26.78
C ASP A 594 4.35 -15.27 27.50
N ARG A 595 3.47 -14.31 27.85
CA ARG A 595 2.17 -14.63 28.45
C ARG A 595 1.24 -15.34 27.46
N VAL A 596 1.19 -14.85 26.21
CA VAL A 596 0.40 -15.49 25.13
C VAL A 596 0.86 -16.92 24.93
N ALA A 597 2.17 -17.17 24.86
CA ALA A 597 2.72 -18.53 24.74
C ALA A 597 2.26 -19.43 25.87
N GLY A 598 2.14 -18.90 27.10
CA GLY A 598 1.73 -19.64 28.31
C GLY A 598 0.29 -20.17 28.28
N TYR A 599 -0.63 -19.48 27.57
CA TYR A 599 -2.04 -19.94 27.45
C TYR A 599 -2.44 -20.34 26.02
N LEU A 600 -1.51 -20.36 25.07
CA LEU A 600 -1.76 -20.58 23.65
C LEU A 600 -2.55 -21.86 23.36
N VAL A 601 -2.15 -23.00 23.96
CA VAL A 601 -2.83 -24.29 23.79
C VAL A 601 -4.27 -24.22 24.32
N GLY A 602 -4.46 -23.68 25.52
CA GLY A 602 -5.81 -23.54 26.12
C GLY A 602 -6.74 -22.58 25.40
N ALA A 603 -6.17 -21.57 24.69
CA ALA A 603 -6.93 -20.60 23.92
C ALA A 603 -7.37 -21.13 22.55
N THR A 604 -6.61 -22.06 21.96
CA THR A 604 -6.75 -22.45 20.55
C THR A 604 -7.22 -23.88 20.35
N CYS A 605 -7.03 -24.79 21.32
CA CYS A 605 -7.41 -26.18 21.19
C CYS A 605 -8.77 -26.47 21.82
N LYS A 606 -9.59 -27.27 21.12
CA LYS A 606 -10.86 -27.79 21.62
C LYS A 606 -10.91 -29.28 21.41
N GLU A 607 -11.61 -29.98 22.30
CA GLU A 607 -11.81 -31.43 22.18
C GLU A 607 -12.51 -31.78 20.86
N GLY A 608 -11.93 -32.73 20.13
CA GLY A 608 -12.45 -33.19 18.83
C GLY A 608 -12.04 -32.36 17.61
N GLU A 609 -11.30 -31.27 17.79
CA GLU A 609 -10.75 -30.43 16.70
C GLU A 609 -9.26 -30.76 16.44
N ASP A 610 -8.76 -30.43 15.25
CA ASP A 610 -7.35 -30.56 14.91
C ASP A 610 -6.49 -29.42 15.53
N TYR A 611 -5.19 -29.40 15.22
CA TYR A 611 -4.26 -28.37 15.72
C TYR A 611 -4.00 -27.21 14.73
N ASP A 612 -4.83 -27.01 13.72
CA ASP A 612 -4.58 -25.98 12.70
C ASP A 612 -4.66 -24.57 13.28
N LEU A 613 -5.61 -24.30 14.18
CA LEU A 613 -5.69 -23.00 14.85
C LEU A 613 -4.47 -22.74 15.75
N LEU A 614 -4.03 -23.76 16.49
CA LEU A 614 -2.80 -23.68 17.29
C LEU A 614 -1.57 -23.40 16.42
N ARG A 615 -1.44 -24.09 15.28
CA ARG A 615 -0.35 -23.89 14.31
C ARG A 615 -0.32 -22.46 13.77
N ASN A 616 -1.49 -21.95 13.36
CA ASN A 616 -1.63 -20.59 12.87
C ASN A 616 -1.25 -19.56 13.92
N MET A 617 -1.79 -19.69 15.13
CA MET A 617 -1.51 -18.72 16.21
C MET A 617 -0.07 -18.78 16.70
N TYR A 618 0.54 -19.96 16.77
CA TYR A 618 1.96 -20.12 17.05
C TYR A 618 2.85 -19.41 16.00
N THR A 619 2.44 -19.49 14.73
CA THR A 619 3.11 -18.75 13.66
C THR A 619 2.97 -17.22 13.85
N GLN A 620 1.80 -16.75 14.29
CA GLN A 620 1.58 -15.34 14.59
C GLN A 620 2.43 -14.85 15.77
N VAL A 621 2.59 -15.66 16.83
CA VAL A 621 3.49 -15.33 17.96
C VAL A 621 4.93 -15.18 17.46
N PHE A 622 5.43 -16.08 16.62
CA PHE A 622 6.76 -15.96 16.02
C PHE A 622 6.89 -14.73 15.13
N SER A 623 5.89 -14.43 14.31
CA SER A 623 5.90 -13.27 13.43
C SER A 623 5.90 -11.98 14.21
N GLN A 624 5.12 -11.88 15.28
CA GLN A 624 5.10 -10.69 16.15
C GLN A 624 6.43 -10.51 16.87
N ARG A 625 7.02 -11.59 17.38
CA ARG A 625 8.36 -11.53 17.97
C ARG A 625 9.39 -10.99 16.96
N ASP A 626 9.38 -11.47 15.72
CA ASP A 626 10.28 -11.01 14.68
C ASP A 626 10.09 -9.52 14.36
N ARG A 627 8.85 -8.99 14.40
CA ARG A 627 8.58 -7.56 14.25
C ARG A 627 9.21 -6.75 15.38
N GLU A 628 8.96 -7.14 16.63
CA GLU A 628 9.55 -6.47 17.79
C GLU A 628 11.09 -6.40 17.70
N LEU A 629 11.74 -7.49 17.30
CA LEU A 629 13.19 -7.53 17.09
C LEU A 629 13.61 -6.65 15.91
N GLY A 630 12.81 -6.60 14.84
CA GLY A 630 13.03 -5.77 13.67
C GLY A 630 12.98 -4.27 13.97
N HIS A 631 12.00 -3.84 14.78
CA HIS A 631 11.89 -2.45 15.24
C HIS A 631 13.17 -1.98 15.94
N VAL A 632 13.71 -2.82 16.81
CA VAL A 632 14.97 -2.53 17.51
C VAL A 632 16.17 -2.54 16.56
N ALA A 633 16.23 -3.47 15.59
CA ALA A 633 17.32 -3.54 14.62
C ALA A 633 17.42 -2.27 13.77
N ASN A 634 16.31 -1.58 13.51
CA ASN A 634 16.27 -0.35 12.73
C ASN A 634 16.81 0.89 13.46
N VAL A 635 16.97 0.81 14.80
CA VAL A 635 17.66 1.84 15.58
C VAL A 635 19.15 1.92 15.22
N VAL A 636 19.77 0.77 14.88
CA VAL A 636 21.20 0.67 14.54
C VAL A 636 21.45 1.27 13.15
N GLY A 637 22.28 2.31 13.06
CA GLY A 637 22.53 3.09 11.86
C GLY A 637 21.30 3.86 11.38
N GLY A 638 20.31 4.05 12.25
CA GLY A 638 19.08 4.79 11.99
C GLY A 638 19.30 6.30 11.86
N VAL A 639 18.42 6.97 11.09
CA VAL A 639 18.41 8.42 10.91
C VAL A 639 16.98 8.90 10.97
N VAL A 640 16.70 9.74 11.96
CA VAL A 640 15.36 10.35 12.11
C VAL A 640 15.21 11.48 11.10
N GLU A 641 14.17 11.45 10.30
CA GLU A 641 13.78 12.50 9.36
C GLU A 641 12.66 13.37 9.97
N ASN A 642 12.84 14.69 9.94
CA ASN A 642 11.79 15.64 10.28
C ASN A 642 11.53 16.56 9.07
N LYS A 643 10.30 16.59 8.59
CA LYS A 643 9.89 17.45 7.48
C LYS A 643 9.79 18.88 7.98
N ILE A 644 10.88 19.64 7.83
CA ILE A 644 11.00 21.04 8.21
C ILE A 644 11.57 21.87 7.06
N TRP A 645 11.20 23.16 7.01
CA TRP A 645 11.65 24.05 5.97
C TRP A 645 12.76 24.97 6.46
N TYR A 646 13.50 25.58 5.52
CA TYR A 646 14.54 26.54 5.84
C TYR A 646 13.99 27.69 6.70
N GLY A 647 14.75 28.06 7.76
CA GLY A 647 14.33 29.05 8.76
C GLY A 647 13.59 28.48 9.97
N GLN A 648 13.18 27.21 9.94
CA GLN A 648 12.73 26.48 11.13
C GLN A 648 13.95 25.92 11.89
N ALA A 649 13.87 25.82 13.22
CA ALA A 649 14.93 25.23 14.02
C ALA A 649 15.09 23.73 13.71
N ASN A 650 16.30 23.18 13.80
CA ASN A 650 16.67 21.78 13.64
C ASN A 650 17.11 21.38 12.22
N HIS A 651 17.69 20.20 12.15
CA HIS A 651 18.09 19.56 10.90
C HIS A 651 16.98 18.64 10.40
N VAL A 652 16.85 18.51 9.09
CA VAL A 652 15.93 17.54 8.46
C VAL A 652 16.30 16.11 8.91
N PHE A 653 17.59 15.78 8.90
CA PHE A 653 18.09 14.45 9.24
C PHE A 653 18.94 14.47 10.51
N THR A 654 18.61 13.57 11.46
CA THR A 654 19.33 13.42 12.72
C THR A 654 19.71 11.96 12.93
N PRO A 655 21.01 11.61 12.94
CA PRO A 655 21.46 10.25 13.24
C PRO A 655 21.08 9.81 14.66
N THR A 656 20.72 8.55 14.81
CA THR A 656 20.51 7.94 16.15
C THR A 656 21.81 7.97 16.94
N SER A 657 21.74 8.32 18.23
CA SER A 657 22.94 8.43 19.08
C SER A 657 23.63 7.06 19.25
N ALA A 658 24.95 7.08 19.49
CA ALA A 658 25.75 5.88 19.72
C ALA A 658 25.25 5.06 20.93
N GLU A 659 24.78 5.74 22.00
CA GLU A 659 24.20 5.12 23.18
C GLU A 659 22.98 4.28 22.85
N ARG A 660 22.03 4.86 22.10
CA ARG A 660 20.79 4.17 21.68
C ARG A 660 21.09 2.99 20.77
N GLN A 661 22.09 3.11 19.90
CA GLN A 661 22.50 2.02 19.00
C GLN A 661 23.13 0.86 19.77
N ARG A 662 23.98 1.14 20.79
CA ARG A 662 24.54 0.09 21.69
C ARG A 662 23.46 -0.61 22.49
N GLU A 663 22.51 0.15 23.04
CA GLU A 663 21.35 -0.40 23.76
C GLU A 663 20.54 -1.35 22.86
N ALA A 664 20.29 -0.96 21.60
CA ALA A 664 19.60 -1.79 20.63
C ALA A 664 20.36 -3.09 20.33
N VAL A 665 21.69 -3.04 20.14
CA VAL A 665 22.48 -4.26 19.90
C VAL A 665 22.52 -5.15 21.14
N ALA A 666 22.63 -4.57 22.33
CA ALA A 666 22.57 -5.34 23.58
C ALA A 666 21.22 -6.07 23.74
N PHE A 667 20.12 -5.40 23.42
CA PHE A 667 18.78 -6.00 23.39
C PHE A 667 18.69 -7.15 22.38
N LEU A 668 19.20 -6.95 21.16
CA LEU A 668 19.20 -7.99 20.11
C LEU A 668 20.07 -9.20 20.49
N ASN A 669 21.23 -8.98 21.11
CA ASN A 669 22.05 -10.06 21.66
C ASN A 669 21.28 -10.89 22.70
N LYS A 670 20.51 -10.25 23.56
CA LYS A 670 19.72 -10.91 24.60
C LYS A 670 18.47 -11.63 24.04
N HIS A 671 17.79 -11.06 23.06
CA HIS A 671 16.48 -11.55 22.63
C HIS A 671 16.46 -12.18 21.24
N ALA A 672 17.23 -11.67 20.26
CA ALA A 672 17.28 -12.22 18.92
C ALA A 672 18.29 -13.37 18.82
N PHE A 673 19.48 -13.17 19.39
CA PHE A 673 20.60 -14.09 19.23
C PHE A 673 20.74 -15.13 20.38
N ALA A 674 19.93 -15.04 21.40
CA ALA A 674 19.75 -16.10 22.39
C ALA A 674 18.73 -17.16 21.91
N THR A 675 18.78 -18.34 22.52
CA THR A 675 17.82 -19.41 22.27
C THR A 675 16.46 -19.09 22.92
N PRO A 676 15.35 -18.97 22.15
CA PRO A 676 14.05 -18.59 22.68
C PRO A 676 13.35 -19.78 23.37
N THR A 677 13.80 -20.18 24.54
CA THR A 677 13.36 -21.39 25.26
C THR A 677 11.87 -21.43 25.57
N ASN A 678 11.23 -20.27 25.77
CA ASN A 678 9.80 -20.08 25.99
C ASN A 678 8.91 -20.54 24.81
N LEU A 679 9.44 -20.52 23.59
CA LEU A 679 8.76 -20.94 22.36
C LEU A 679 9.11 -22.37 21.93
N LEU A 680 10.00 -23.05 22.64
CA LEU A 680 10.50 -24.40 22.34
C LEU A 680 9.95 -25.48 23.26
N GLY A 681 8.88 -25.18 24.01
CA GLY A 681 8.26 -26.13 24.92
C GLY A 681 7.75 -27.38 24.20
N PRO A 682 8.08 -28.60 24.71
CA PRO A 682 7.66 -29.84 24.06
C PRO A 682 6.13 -29.99 23.99
N ASP A 683 5.39 -29.38 24.89
CA ASP A 683 3.93 -29.40 24.90
C ASP A 683 3.32 -28.72 23.66
N ILE A 684 3.97 -27.70 23.11
CA ILE A 684 3.55 -27.03 21.86
C ILE A 684 4.14 -27.77 20.66
N LEU A 685 5.45 -27.97 20.64
CA LEU A 685 6.15 -28.45 19.43
C LEU A 685 5.69 -29.86 19.01
N LEU A 686 5.51 -30.78 19.97
CA LEU A 686 5.10 -32.14 19.69
C LEU A 686 3.64 -32.27 19.20
N ARG A 687 2.82 -31.22 19.37
CA ARG A 687 1.47 -31.13 18.75
C ARG A 687 1.53 -30.58 17.32
N LEU A 688 2.58 -29.82 16.96
CA LEU A 688 2.61 -29.06 15.72
C LEU A 688 3.49 -29.69 14.65
N GLU A 689 4.64 -30.30 15.03
CA GLU A 689 5.65 -30.72 14.07
C GLU A 689 6.54 -31.82 14.60
N ALA A 690 7.01 -32.67 13.67
CA ALA A 690 8.01 -33.70 13.98
C ALA A 690 9.44 -33.14 14.01
N GLY A 691 9.65 -31.93 13.53
CA GLY A 691 10.92 -31.21 13.47
C GLY A 691 10.76 -29.92 12.68
N GLY A 692 11.78 -29.04 12.67
CA GLY A 692 11.75 -27.76 11.94
C GLY A 692 12.00 -26.51 12.81
N ALA A 693 11.87 -26.63 14.13
CA ALA A 693 12.16 -25.53 15.05
C ALA A 693 13.57 -24.93 14.88
N PRO A 694 14.65 -25.73 14.70
CA PRO A 694 15.98 -25.18 14.46
C PRO A 694 16.09 -24.29 13.22
N ASP A 695 15.45 -24.68 12.12
CA ASP A 695 15.48 -23.92 10.87
C ASP A 695 14.65 -22.64 10.98
N ARG A 696 13.52 -22.66 11.66
CA ARG A 696 12.67 -21.48 11.92
C ARG A 696 13.42 -20.44 12.74
N ILE A 697 14.08 -20.86 13.83
CA ILE A 697 14.87 -19.95 14.66
C ILE A 697 16.09 -19.41 13.89
N LEU A 698 16.78 -20.26 13.16
CA LEU A 698 17.93 -19.84 12.36
C LEU A 698 17.49 -18.81 11.29
N SER A 699 16.34 -19.01 10.67
CA SER A 699 15.80 -18.06 9.68
C SER A 699 15.54 -16.69 10.28
N SER A 700 14.96 -16.61 11.48
CA SER A 700 14.77 -15.37 12.24
C SER A 700 16.13 -14.72 12.58
N GLN A 701 17.05 -15.45 13.19
CA GLN A 701 18.36 -14.96 13.59
C GLN A 701 19.18 -14.46 12.37
N ARG A 702 19.16 -15.21 11.27
CA ARG A 702 19.84 -14.84 10.03
C ARG A 702 19.29 -13.53 9.45
N ARG A 703 17.96 -13.33 9.48
CA ARG A 703 17.31 -12.12 8.99
C ARG A 703 17.81 -10.89 9.75
N HIS A 704 17.79 -10.94 11.08
CA HIS A 704 18.23 -9.80 11.90
C HIS A 704 19.71 -9.54 11.77
N LEU A 705 20.52 -10.58 11.75
CA LEU A 705 21.98 -10.45 11.58
C LEU A 705 22.34 -9.89 10.21
N SER A 706 21.68 -10.37 9.13
CA SER A 706 21.89 -9.84 7.78
C SER A 706 21.46 -8.38 7.66
N ASN A 707 20.36 -7.98 8.33
CA ASN A 707 19.89 -6.61 8.39
C ASN A 707 20.90 -5.68 9.09
N LEU A 708 21.46 -6.12 10.21
CA LEU A 708 22.49 -5.35 10.93
C LEU A 708 23.78 -5.18 10.13
N LEU A 709 24.17 -6.20 9.38
CA LEU A 709 25.38 -6.21 8.53
C LEU A 709 25.12 -5.69 7.11
N ASP A 710 23.95 -5.08 6.85
CA ASP A 710 23.66 -4.51 5.53
C ASP A 710 24.67 -3.44 5.13
N ASP A 711 25.15 -3.51 3.87
CA ASP A 711 26.21 -2.65 3.37
C ASP A 711 25.83 -1.17 3.35
N ALA A 712 24.58 -0.84 2.96
CA ALA A 712 24.11 0.55 2.94
C ALA A 712 24.01 1.11 4.37
N ARG A 713 23.59 0.28 5.33
CA ARG A 713 23.58 0.63 6.76
C ARG A 713 24.99 0.92 7.27
N CYS A 714 25.94 0.02 7.02
CA CYS A 714 27.33 0.17 7.46
C CYS A 714 28.02 1.38 6.81
N LYS A 715 27.78 1.65 5.53
CA LYS A 715 28.27 2.85 4.83
C LYS A 715 27.70 4.12 5.48
N ARG A 716 26.42 4.16 5.78
CA ARG A 716 25.76 5.28 6.48
C ARG A 716 26.35 5.53 7.86
N MET A 717 26.60 4.47 8.65
CA MET A 717 27.26 4.57 9.95
C MET A 717 28.67 5.17 9.82
N THR A 718 29.46 4.71 8.86
CA THR A 718 30.81 5.27 8.56
C THR A 718 30.74 6.74 8.18
N GLN A 719 29.79 7.13 7.32
CA GLN A 719 29.58 8.54 6.94
C GLN A 719 29.24 9.42 8.15
N HIS A 720 28.35 8.94 9.02
CA HIS A 720 27.98 9.69 10.24
C HIS A 720 29.17 9.82 11.21
N GLY A 721 30.00 8.79 11.32
CA GLY A 721 31.21 8.84 12.10
C GLY A 721 32.22 9.87 11.59
N ALA A 722 32.33 10.02 10.28
CA ALA A 722 33.20 11.01 9.66
C ALA A 722 32.68 12.46 9.82
N SER A 723 31.35 12.65 9.72
CA SER A 723 30.73 13.98 9.80
C SER A 723 30.38 14.42 11.22
N SER A 724 30.14 13.51 12.16
CA SER A 724 29.70 13.78 13.54
C SER A 724 30.30 12.78 14.52
N PRO A 725 31.62 12.85 14.82
CA PRO A 725 32.30 11.84 15.66
C PRO A 725 31.67 11.65 17.05
N ALA A 726 31.06 12.69 17.61
CA ALA A 726 30.39 12.61 18.92
C ALA A 726 29.13 11.72 18.94
N LEU A 727 28.53 11.48 17.78
CA LEU A 727 27.36 10.62 17.61
C LEU A 727 27.73 9.25 17.04
N ALA A 728 29.02 8.98 16.83
CA ALA A 728 29.50 7.83 16.07
C ALA A 728 29.28 6.51 16.82
N TYR A 729 28.56 5.61 16.15
CA TYR A 729 28.58 4.19 16.38
C TYR A 729 29.00 3.55 15.06
N LEU A 730 30.24 3.03 15.03
CA LEU A 730 30.86 2.60 13.79
C LEU A 730 30.57 1.13 13.49
N PRO A 731 30.75 0.65 12.26
CA PRO A 731 30.66 -0.78 11.95
C PRO A 731 31.63 -1.64 12.73
N SER A 732 32.79 -1.09 13.17
CA SER A 732 33.73 -1.76 14.07
C SER A 732 33.12 -1.99 15.48
N ASP A 733 32.38 -1.01 16.01
CA ASP A 733 31.67 -1.14 17.29
C ASP A 733 30.58 -2.19 17.21
N LEU A 734 29.79 -2.15 16.11
CA LEU A 734 28.74 -3.13 15.84
C LEU A 734 29.30 -4.57 15.81
N LEU A 735 30.38 -4.81 15.06
CA LEU A 735 31.03 -6.13 15.00
C LEU A 735 31.55 -6.57 16.36
N ALA A 736 32.11 -5.65 17.17
CA ALA A 736 32.57 -5.94 18.51
C ALA A 736 31.42 -6.33 19.45
N ASP A 737 30.32 -5.58 19.42
CA ASP A 737 29.14 -5.85 20.27
C ASP A 737 28.43 -7.16 19.86
N LEU A 738 28.35 -7.45 18.55
CA LEU A 738 27.86 -8.74 18.04
C LEU A 738 28.75 -9.90 18.41
N HIS A 739 30.08 -9.73 18.36
CA HIS A 739 31.06 -10.74 18.84
C HIS A 739 30.77 -11.09 20.29
N THR A 740 30.68 -10.08 21.15
CA THR A 740 30.44 -10.27 22.59
C THR A 740 29.14 -11.05 22.86
N GLY A 741 28.07 -10.77 22.13
CA GLY A 741 26.78 -11.44 22.31
C GLY A 741 26.71 -12.84 21.68
N ILE A 742 27.13 -12.98 20.42
CA ILE A 742 26.99 -14.23 19.65
C ILE A 742 28.02 -15.28 20.09
N TRP A 743 29.15 -14.89 20.66
CA TRP A 743 30.23 -15.77 21.07
C TRP A 743 30.48 -15.75 22.58
N SER A 744 29.48 -15.34 23.38
CA SER A 744 29.56 -15.19 24.82
C SER A 744 29.98 -16.48 25.54
N GLU A 745 29.65 -17.65 25.00
CA GLU A 745 30.01 -18.96 25.58
C GLU A 745 31.54 -19.19 25.58
N LEU A 746 32.29 -18.51 24.69
CA LEU A 746 33.76 -18.64 24.62
C LEU A 746 34.48 -18.09 25.86
N GLU A 747 33.82 -17.25 26.65
CA GLU A 747 34.38 -16.69 27.89
C GLU A 747 34.16 -17.58 29.14
N ALA A 748 33.30 -18.61 29.03
CA ALA A 748 32.98 -19.50 30.12
C ALA A 748 34.18 -20.40 30.52
N GLU A 749 34.27 -20.79 31.82
CA GLU A 749 35.27 -21.73 32.28
C GLU A 749 35.17 -23.11 31.61
N THR A 750 33.96 -23.58 31.40
CA THR A 750 33.67 -24.76 30.58
C THR A 750 32.77 -24.33 29.42
N VAL A 751 33.26 -24.50 28.21
CA VAL A 751 32.55 -24.08 27.00
C VAL A 751 31.57 -25.16 26.56
N THR A 752 30.28 -24.82 26.50
CA THR A 752 29.19 -25.64 25.97
C THR A 752 28.27 -24.75 25.15
N ILE A 753 27.93 -25.15 23.93
CA ILE A 753 27.16 -24.37 22.97
C ILE A 753 25.97 -25.21 22.50
N ASP A 754 24.75 -24.72 22.71
CA ASP A 754 23.53 -25.43 22.31
C ASP A 754 23.34 -25.45 20.78
N LEU A 755 22.42 -26.27 20.29
CA LEU A 755 22.15 -26.46 18.87
C LEU A 755 21.84 -25.13 18.16
N TYR A 756 20.99 -24.27 18.72
CA TYR A 756 20.53 -23.03 18.10
C TYR A 756 21.66 -22.01 18.02
N ARG A 757 22.46 -21.93 19.06
CA ARG A 757 23.67 -21.08 19.11
C ARG A 757 24.71 -21.55 18.13
N ARG A 758 24.98 -22.85 18.00
CA ARG A 758 25.91 -23.39 16.97
C ARG A 758 25.46 -23.02 15.55
N ASN A 759 24.14 -23.05 15.27
CA ASN A 759 23.60 -22.66 13.96
C ASN A 759 23.83 -21.15 13.70
N LEU A 760 23.53 -20.30 14.68
CA LEU A 760 23.76 -18.86 14.61
C LEU A 760 25.24 -18.52 14.40
N GLN A 761 26.14 -19.17 15.16
CA GLN A 761 27.60 -18.94 15.08
C GLN A 761 28.17 -19.30 13.71
N ARG A 762 27.74 -20.40 13.09
CA ARG A 762 28.08 -20.73 11.70
C ARG A 762 27.55 -19.68 10.71
N THR A 763 26.34 -19.19 10.93
CA THR A 763 25.74 -18.13 10.10
C THR A 763 26.47 -16.80 10.24
N PHE A 764 26.93 -16.45 11.45
CA PHE A 764 27.78 -15.28 11.66
C PHE A 764 29.07 -15.36 10.84
N VAL A 765 29.78 -16.50 10.91
CA VAL A 765 31.01 -16.71 10.14
C VAL A 765 30.75 -16.64 8.63
N GLU A 766 29.63 -17.19 8.16
CA GLU A 766 29.23 -17.10 6.75
C GLU A 766 29.00 -15.65 6.31
N LEU A 767 28.17 -14.90 7.04
CA LEU A 767 27.79 -13.54 6.66
C LEU A 767 28.98 -12.57 6.74
N VAL A 768 29.77 -12.63 7.83
CA VAL A 768 30.97 -11.82 7.96
C VAL A 768 32.02 -12.24 6.89
N GLY A 769 32.11 -13.53 6.59
CA GLY A 769 32.96 -14.05 5.55
C GLY A 769 32.58 -13.54 4.15
N ASN A 770 31.30 -13.45 3.86
CA ASN A 770 30.82 -12.86 2.59
C ASN A 770 31.29 -11.41 2.44
N HIS A 771 31.25 -10.62 3.51
CA HIS A 771 31.80 -9.26 3.49
C HIS A 771 33.32 -9.24 3.38
N ALA A 772 34.05 -10.11 4.10
CA ALA A 772 35.50 -10.20 4.05
C ALA A 772 36.07 -10.49 2.66
N ASN A 773 35.31 -11.20 1.83
CA ASN A 773 35.71 -11.58 0.47
C ASN A 773 35.39 -10.53 -0.61
N ARG A 774 34.69 -9.44 -0.25
CA ARG A 774 34.38 -8.35 -1.19
C ARG A 774 35.63 -7.52 -1.50
N THR A 775 35.67 -6.98 -2.72
CA THR A 775 36.73 -6.10 -3.24
C THR A 775 36.24 -4.64 -3.36
N ASP A 776 35.12 -4.29 -2.71
CA ASP A 776 34.57 -2.94 -2.74
C ASP A 776 35.56 -1.95 -2.08
N THR A 777 35.90 -0.87 -2.80
CA THR A 777 36.78 0.20 -2.33
C THR A 777 36.05 1.34 -1.65
N SER A 778 34.69 1.36 -1.68
CA SER A 778 33.86 2.41 -1.12
C SER A 778 33.31 2.07 0.28
N SER A 779 33.80 1.00 0.92
CA SER A 779 33.36 0.54 2.23
C SER A 779 34.52 -0.01 3.05
N ASP A 780 34.57 0.32 4.34
CA ASP A 780 35.51 -0.25 5.31
C ASP A 780 35.13 -1.66 5.76
N LEU A 781 33.88 -2.05 5.52
CA LEU A 781 33.30 -3.31 6.02
C LEU A 781 34.11 -4.56 5.61
N PRO A 782 34.65 -4.70 4.40
CA PRO A 782 35.48 -5.85 4.06
C PRO A 782 36.76 -5.97 4.90
N ALA A 783 37.40 -4.86 5.22
CA ALA A 783 38.60 -4.84 6.07
C ALA A 783 38.26 -5.15 7.54
N LEU A 784 37.20 -4.57 8.05
CA LEU A 784 36.67 -4.81 9.40
C LEU A 784 36.20 -6.26 9.57
N ALA A 785 35.55 -6.83 8.57
CA ALA A 785 35.10 -8.23 8.59
C ALA A 785 36.31 -9.20 8.63
N ARG A 786 37.37 -8.93 7.88
CA ARG A 786 38.63 -9.72 7.98
C ARG A 786 39.27 -9.60 9.35
N ALA A 787 39.31 -8.42 9.94
CA ALA A 787 39.87 -8.20 11.27
C ALA A 787 39.04 -8.96 12.34
N GLU A 788 37.72 -8.94 12.22
CA GLU A 788 36.79 -9.65 13.09
C GLU A 788 36.99 -11.17 13.02
N LEU A 789 37.09 -11.74 11.82
CA LEU A 789 37.36 -13.19 11.66
C LEU A 789 38.70 -13.61 12.27
N LYS A 790 39.73 -12.79 12.16
CA LYS A 790 41.01 -13.06 12.81
C LYS A 790 40.93 -13.03 14.34
N ARG A 791 40.18 -12.06 14.89
CA ARG A 791 39.89 -11.97 16.33
C ARG A 791 39.12 -13.20 16.81
N LEU A 792 38.08 -13.58 16.09
CA LEU A 792 37.28 -14.76 16.39
C LEU A 792 38.06 -16.05 16.35
N LEU A 793 38.95 -16.26 15.37
CA LEU A 793 39.81 -17.42 15.27
C LEU A 793 40.70 -17.58 16.51
N SER A 794 41.24 -16.45 17.02
CA SER A 794 42.01 -16.46 18.27
C SER A 794 41.17 -16.85 19.48
N SER A 795 39.93 -16.31 19.60
CA SER A 795 39.03 -16.65 20.69
C SER A 795 38.59 -18.12 20.68
N VAL A 796 38.27 -18.66 19.48
CA VAL A 796 37.91 -20.07 19.27
C VAL A 796 39.07 -20.99 19.64
N SER A 797 40.28 -20.66 19.25
CA SER A 797 41.51 -21.46 19.55
C SER A 797 41.77 -21.55 21.05
N LYS A 798 41.55 -20.45 21.79
CA LYS A 798 41.65 -20.44 23.27
C LYS A 798 40.52 -21.25 23.93
N ALA A 799 39.34 -21.26 23.39
CA ALA A 799 38.17 -21.94 23.95
C ALA A 799 38.25 -23.46 23.81
N LEU A 800 38.89 -23.97 22.75
CA LEU A 800 39.03 -25.40 22.49
C LEU A 800 39.65 -26.19 23.67
N SER A 801 40.62 -25.62 24.38
CA SER A 801 41.22 -26.25 25.56
C SER A 801 40.27 -26.39 26.75
N ARG A 802 39.18 -25.59 26.80
CA ARG A 802 38.18 -25.58 27.87
C ARG A 802 36.89 -26.33 27.46
N THR A 803 36.86 -26.90 26.26
CA THR A 803 35.69 -27.62 25.75
C THR A 803 35.78 -29.10 26.06
N LYS A 804 34.79 -29.62 26.80
CA LYS A 804 34.67 -31.03 27.20
C LYS A 804 33.68 -31.83 26.38
N ASP A 805 32.65 -31.18 25.86
CA ASP A 805 31.59 -31.74 25.01
C ASP A 805 32.07 -31.95 23.58
N ASP A 806 31.96 -33.16 23.05
CA ASP A 806 32.46 -33.54 21.73
C ASP A 806 31.75 -32.75 20.61
N VAL A 807 30.43 -32.47 20.72
CA VAL A 807 29.67 -31.74 19.70
C VAL A 807 30.09 -30.26 19.65
N THR A 808 30.30 -29.65 20.82
CA THR A 808 30.83 -28.29 20.94
C THR A 808 32.26 -28.22 20.40
N ARG A 809 33.12 -29.22 20.71
CA ARG A 809 34.48 -29.30 20.17
C ARG A 809 34.52 -29.40 18.64
N ALA A 810 33.73 -30.32 18.06
CA ALA A 810 33.64 -30.48 16.62
C ALA A 810 33.09 -29.20 15.93
N HIS A 811 32.14 -28.50 16.59
CA HIS A 811 31.63 -27.23 16.11
C HIS A 811 32.71 -26.12 16.08
N LEU A 812 33.51 -25.98 17.12
CA LEU A 812 34.56 -24.97 17.21
C LEU A 812 35.69 -25.27 16.21
N GLU A 813 36.04 -26.54 15.98
CA GLU A 813 37.00 -26.96 14.97
C GLU A 813 36.49 -26.67 13.54
N ASP A 814 35.21 -26.93 13.25
CA ASP A 814 34.58 -26.54 11.97
C ASP A 814 34.56 -25.00 11.79
N VAL A 815 34.25 -24.23 12.82
CA VAL A 815 34.31 -22.77 12.79
C VAL A 815 35.72 -22.28 12.44
N ALA A 816 36.75 -22.78 13.12
CA ALA A 816 38.15 -22.42 12.83
C ALA A 816 38.51 -22.74 11.37
N SER A 817 38.17 -23.94 10.90
CA SER A 817 38.42 -24.38 9.51
C SER A 817 37.69 -23.50 8.48
N ARG A 818 36.48 -23.04 8.76
CA ARG A 818 35.71 -22.11 7.88
C ARG A 818 36.41 -20.76 7.82
N ILE A 819 36.84 -20.21 8.94
CA ILE A 819 37.53 -18.92 9.03
C ILE A 819 38.83 -18.96 8.25
N ASP A 820 39.65 -20.02 8.43
CA ASP A 820 40.92 -20.20 7.68
C ASP A 820 40.68 -20.22 6.17
N ARG A 821 39.68 -20.95 5.70
CA ARG A 821 39.29 -20.97 4.29
C ARG A 821 38.85 -19.62 3.74
N ILE A 822 38.15 -18.79 4.55
CA ILE A 822 37.74 -17.45 4.16
C ILE A 822 38.94 -16.50 4.09
N LEU A 823 39.86 -16.58 5.05
CA LEU A 823 41.01 -15.69 5.14
C LEU A 823 42.12 -16.04 4.13
N GLU A 824 42.22 -17.33 3.73
CA GLU A 824 43.20 -17.85 2.77
C GLU A 824 42.52 -18.53 1.56
N PRO A 825 41.87 -17.80 0.67
CA PRO A 825 41.12 -18.39 -0.44
C PRO A 825 41.94 -19.18 -1.45
N ARG A 826 43.29 -19.14 -1.38
CA ARG A 826 44.20 -19.91 -2.24
C ARG A 826 44.37 -21.37 -1.84
N LEU A 827 43.89 -21.76 -0.65
CA LEU A 827 43.82 -23.16 -0.21
C LEU A 827 42.59 -23.89 -0.78
N LYS A 828 42.22 -23.64 -2.03
CA LYS A 828 41.29 -24.53 -2.72
C LYS A 828 42.01 -25.87 -2.90
N LEU A 829 41.57 -26.87 -2.14
CA LEU A 829 41.95 -28.26 -2.31
C LEU A 829 41.79 -28.63 -3.79
N THR A 830 42.88 -28.94 -4.46
CA THR A 830 42.88 -29.78 -5.67
C THR A 830 42.37 -31.16 -5.23
N SER A 831 41.07 -31.40 -5.39
CA SER A 831 40.46 -32.73 -5.29
C SER A 831 40.66 -33.43 -6.62
#